data_fef4874b0c3ccc8c44cf2a56d30ff1d4
#
_entry.id   fef4874b0c3ccc8c44cf2a56d30ff1d4
#
_cell.length_a   1.000
_cell.length_b   1.000
_cell.length_c   1.000
_cell.angle_alpha   90.00
_cell.angle_beta   90.00
_cell.angle_gamma   90.00
#
_symmetry.space_group_name_H-M   'P 1'
#
loop_
_entity.id
_entity.type
_entity.pdbx_description
1 polymer ?
#
loop_
_entity_poly.entity_id
_entity_poly.type
_entity_poly.pdbx_seq_one_letter_code
_entity_poly.pdbx_strand_id
1 'polypeptide(L)'
;VVAATAALGALLAILLCGLWVWKLAFSDLPQIPGKEALWSMNRPAGVTFLDRTGAIIGQRGPLHGAPLSLNQMPPYLPQAFLAAEDKNFYRHVGIDVFGVMRAAKNDISGRHRGLQGGSTITQQIARTLFLSPEQTLRRKLQEAGLALRIEHLMSKDEILDLYLNRIYFGGGAYGVEAAARTYFGKSATALSLSEAALLAALPKAPTHLAPTNDFAAALARSHQVLAAMVRAGWITPAQRADAEAHPPKLSHETRTEGDFGYILDLAALEAQRANPNNVPDLVVRLTVDPRLEAAATAAVRQAVDQGAPLGATQAALVALQPDGGVLALVGGADHRLSPFNRATQALRQPGSAFKPFVYAAALESGLKPDDVRPDAPIRVGTWRPTNANGAYAGNVSLAEALARSINTVAVRVSQEVGAGKVAELARRFGLVNIPPHPAPPIALGAYEVTLLDLVGAYQVFQQDGRSSTPYLIASITNARGDLIYRHPAAPPAAVYDPGHAFQLTEMMQGVIQHGTGGRADIDRPAAGKTGTSQDYRDAWFIGFTPDLVAGVWMGDDKDRPMAHVEGGSLPAEAWKRFMLAAEDGMPVRPFIDPAEVAPSPAEAARRDFYGALADELDQAANGVGPIDPQGTADADPQP
;
A
#
# COMPACT_ATOMS: atom_id res chain seq x y z
N VAL A 1 32.70 29.54 -69.36
CA VAL A 1 31.54 30.16 -68.68
C VAL A 1 30.58 29.05 -68.21
N VAL A 2 30.13 28.10 -69.04
CA VAL A 2 29.14 27.06 -68.68
C VAL A 2 29.63 26.16 -67.51
N ALA A 3 30.89 25.76 -67.45
CA ALA A 3 31.44 24.96 -66.34
C ALA A 3 31.49 25.75 -65.02
N ALA A 4 31.79 27.04 -65.08
CA ALA A 4 31.80 27.90 -63.90
C ALA A 4 30.41 28.16 -63.34
N THR A 5 29.38 28.34 -64.21
CA THR A 5 28.00 28.49 -63.76
C THR A 5 27.42 27.20 -63.19
N ALA A 6 27.75 26.04 -63.76
CA ALA A 6 27.36 24.74 -63.22
C ALA A 6 28.00 24.47 -61.84
N ALA A 7 29.27 24.81 -61.64
CA ALA A 7 29.96 24.70 -60.36
C ALA A 7 29.35 25.65 -59.30
N LEU A 8 29.03 26.88 -59.68
CA LEU A 8 28.37 27.84 -58.78
C LEU A 8 26.96 27.41 -58.39
N GLY A 9 26.20 26.84 -59.33
CA GLY A 9 24.86 26.26 -59.09
C GLY A 9 24.93 25.05 -58.12
N ALA A 10 25.91 24.16 -58.28
CA ALA A 10 26.13 23.04 -57.40
C ALA A 10 26.54 23.51 -55.97
N LEU A 11 27.40 24.52 -55.87
CA LEU A 11 27.82 25.10 -54.61
C LEU A 11 26.63 25.75 -53.89
N LEU A 12 25.78 26.48 -54.58
CA LEU A 12 24.57 27.09 -54.04
C LEU A 12 23.57 26.02 -53.57
N ALA A 13 23.37 24.95 -54.36
CA ALA A 13 22.50 23.84 -53.98
C ALA A 13 23.01 23.11 -52.72
N ILE A 14 24.32 22.89 -52.60
CA ILE A 14 24.95 22.33 -51.41
C ILE A 14 24.75 23.24 -50.19
N LEU A 15 24.92 24.56 -50.37
CA LEU A 15 24.73 25.55 -49.29
C LEU A 15 23.27 25.62 -48.85
N LEU A 16 22.32 25.63 -49.77
CA LEU A 16 20.88 25.61 -49.45
C LEU A 16 20.47 24.30 -48.77
N CYS A 17 20.97 23.18 -49.22
CA CYS A 17 20.76 21.87 -48.61
C CYS A 17 21.38 21.86 -47.19
N GLY A 18 22.57 22.40 -47.02
CA GLY A 18 23.22 22.55 -45.73
C GLY A 18 22.43 23.43 -44.74
N LEU A 19 21.93 24.56 -45.22
CA LEU A 19 21.04 25.46 -44.46
C LEU A 19 19.72 24.79 -44.08
N TRP A 20 19.13 24.03 -45.01
CA TRP A 20 17.90 23.29 -44.75
C TRP A 20 18.12 22.17 -43.68
N VAL A 21 19.18 21.41 -43.84
CA VAL A 21 19.59 20.38 -42.83
C VAL A 21 19.86 21.03 -41.49
N TRP A 22 20.59 22.16 -41.48
CA TRP A 22 20.88 22.92 -40.24
C TRP A 22 19.59 23.42 -39.58
N LYS A 23 18.65 23.95 -40.37
CA LYS A 23 17.33 24.39 -39.87
C LYS A 23 16.54 23.21 -39.26
N LEU A 24 16.49 22.06 -39.95
CA LEU A 24 15.81 20.85 -39.42
C LEU A 24 16.45 20.30 -38.16
N ALA A 25 17.77 20.37 -38.04
CA ALA A 25 18.53 19.83 -36.91
C ALA A 25 18.49 20.76 -35.69
N PHE A 26 18.43 22.09 -35.88
CA PHE A 26 18.69 23.06 -34.80
C PHE A 26 17.54 24.04 -34.54
N SER A 27 16.52 24.20 -35.42
CA SER A 27 15.45 25.16 -35.24
C SER A 27 14.53 24.66 -34.15
N ASP A 28 14.09 24.31 -33.42
CA ASP A 28 13.13 23.86 -32.40
C ASP A 28 13.77 22.81 -31.46
N LEU A 29 15.12 22.90 -31.25
CA LEU A 29 15.74 22.03 -30.29
C LEU A 29 15.34 22.46 -28.87
N PRO A 30 14.91 21.54 -28.02
CA PRO A 30 14.66 21.84 -26.62
C PRO A 30 15.93 22.37 -25.96
N GLN A 31 15.74 23.27 -25.00
CA GLN A 31 16.85 23.75 -24.18
C GLN A 31 17.39 22.60 -23.33
N ILE A 32 18.70 22.41 -23.32
CA ILE A 32 19.34 21.45 -22.45
C ILE A 32 19.52 22.14 -21.09
N PRO A 33 18.90 21.65 -20.02
CA PRO A 33 19.10 22.19 -18.66
C PRO A 33 20.52 21.87 -18.16
N GLY A 34 20.89 22.42 -17.02
CA GLY A 34 22.17 22.09 -16.39
C GLY A 34 22.37 20.60 -16.11
N LYS A 35 23.62 20.17 -15.90
CA LYS A 35 23.99 18.77 -15.73
C LYS A 35 23.13 18.03 -14.70
N GLU A 36 22.84 18.65 -13.54
CA GLU A 36 22.07 18.07 -12.46
C GLU A 36 20.64 17.75 -12.88
N ALA A 37 20.03 18.62 -13.69
CA ALA A 37 18.66 18.42 -14.16
C ALA A 37 18.52 17.28 -15.17
N LEU A 38 19.58 16.92 -15.92
CA LEU A 38 19.58 15.78 -16.82
C LEU A 38 19.40 14.43 -16.10
N TRP A 39 19.82 14.35 -14.83
CA TRP A 39 19.65 13.15 -14.02
C TRP A 39 18.20 12.91 -13.59
N SER A 40 17.40 13.96 -13.46
CA SER A 40 16.00 13.87 -13.02
C SER A 40 14.98 14.05 -14.15
N MET A 41 15.38 14.63 -15.30
CA MET A 41 14.49 14.98 -16.40
C MET A 41 13.88 13.75 -17.08
N ASN A 42 12.56 13.78 -17.38
CA ASN A 42 11.83 12.68 -18.04
C ASN A 42 12.05 11.30 -17.39
N ARG A 43 12.23 11.28 -16.08
CA ARG A 43 12.32 10.06 -15.31
C ARG A 43 10.91 9.67 -14.86
N PRO A 44 10.32 8.59 -15.39
CA PRO A 44 9.04 8.14 -14.88
C PRO A 44 9.20 7.78 -13.40
N ALA A 45 8.35 8.32 -12.55
CA ALA A 45 8.43 8.12 -11.12
C ALA A 45 8.11 6.67 -10.73
N GLY A 46 8.93 6.08 -9.90
CA GLY A 46 8.70 4.78 -9.28
C GLY A 46 8.35 4.91 -7.81
N VAL A 47 7.70 3.90 -7.24
CA VAL A 47 7.43 3.80 -5.81
C VAL A 47 7.96 2.47 -5.30
N THR A 48 8.85 2.54 -4.30
CA THR A 48 9.37 1.37 -3.58
C THR A 48 8.69 1.28 -2.24
N PHE A 49 8.13 0.12 -1.93
CA PHE A 49 7.46 -0.14 -0.66
C PHE A 49 8.32 -1.00 0.25
N LEU A 50 8.48 -0.53 1.46
CA LEU A 50 9.20 -1.22 2.52
C LEU A 50 8.20 -1.69 3.58
N ASP A 51 8.45 -2.83 4.20
CA ASP A 51 7.75 -3.27 5.39
C ASP A 51 8.13 -2.43 6.62
N ARG A 52 7.59 -2.80 7.79
CA ARG A 52 7.89 -2.13 9.06
C ARG A 52 9.38 -2.22 9.45
N THR A 53 10.11 -3.25 9.00
CA THR A 53 11.55 -3.45 9.29
C THR A 53 12.44 -2.68 8.33
N GLY A 54 11.94 -2.29 7.15
CA GLY A 54 12.65 -1.62 6.08
C GLY A 54 13.07 -2.56 4.94
N ALA A 55 12.62 -3.81 4.93
CA ALA A 55 12.81 -4.72 3.80
C ALA A 55 11.84 -4.37 2.66
N ILE A 56 12.31 -4.52 1.41
CA ILE A 56 11.48 -4.25 0.22
C ILE A 56 10.44 -5.36 0.07
N ILE A 57 9.16 -5.01 0.04
CA ILE A 57 8.05 -5.93 -0.19
C ILE A 57 7.38 -5.76 -1.55
N GLY A 58 7.68 -4.68 -2.25
CA GLY A 58 7.16 -4.47 -3.60
C GLY A 58 7.55 -3.13 -4.20
N GLN A 59 7.20 -2.97 -5.48
CA GLN A 59 7.46 -1.75 -6.23
C GLN A 59 6.30 -1.51 -7.20
N ARG A 60 6.01 -0.24 -7.48
CA ARG A 60 5.03 0.17 -8.49
C ARG A 60 5.67 1.19 -9.43
N GLY A 61 5.34 1.07 -10.72
CA GLY A 61 5.94 1.90 -11.76
C GLY A 61 7.37 1.46 -12.14
N PRO A 62 8.11 2.31 -12.83
CA PRO A 62 9.48 2.03 -13.23
C PRO A 62 10.43 1.87 -12.05
N LEU A 63 11.29 0.86 -12.14
CA LEU A 63 12.31 0.56 -11.12
C LEU A 63 13.55 1.38 -11.41
N HIS A 64 13.96 2.20 -10.47
CA HIS A 64 15.22 2.95 -10.54
C HIS A 64 16.14 2.51 -9.40
N GLY A 65 17.36 2.08 -9.76
CA GLY A 65 18.42 1.83 -8.77
C GLY A 65 19.08 3.13 -8.30
N ALA A 66 19.79 3.06 -7.19
CA ALA A 66 20.71 4.14 -6.81
C ALA A 66 21.73 4.38 -7.93
N PRO A 67 22.01 5.64 -8.31
CA PRO A 67 23.01 5.93 -9.33
C PRO A 67 24.38 5.40 -8.91
N LEU A 68 25.05 4.69 -9.82
CA LEU A 68 26.40 4.21 -9.65
C LEU A 68 27.33 4.97 -10.59
N SER A 69 28.48 5.43 -10.10
CA SER A 69 29.53 5.98 -10.94
C SER A 69 30.37 4.87 -11.58
N LEU A 70 31.03 5.17 -12.72
CA LEU A 70 31.85 4.19 -13.47
C LEU A 70 32.89 3.49 -12.60
N ASN A 71 33.49 4.19 -11.63
CA ASN A 71 34.50 3.64 -10.73
C ASN A 71 33.94 2.65 -9.70
N GLN A 72 32.62 2.61 -9.48
CA GLN A 72 31.95 1.65 -8.62
C GLN A 72 31.55 0.37 -9.38
N MET A 73 31.57 0.43 -10.70
CA MET A 73 31.18 -0.68 -11.57
C MET A 73 32.39 -1.57 -11.90
N PRO A 74 32.21 -2.91 -12.07
CA PRO A 74 33.26 -3.74 -12.62
C PRO A 74 33.67 -3.22 -13.99
N PRO A 75 34.98 -3.13 -14.31
CA PRO A 75 35.45 -2.51 -15.57
C PRO A 75 34.85 -3.11 -16.85
N TYR A 76 34.53 -4.39 -16.84
CA TYR A 76 33.91 -5.08 -17.98
C TYR A 76 32.44 -4.70 -18.18
N LEU A 77 31.75 -4.08 -17.19
CA LEU A 77 30.36 -3.68 -17.36
C LEU A 77 30.23 -2.50 -18.35
N PRO A 78 30.84 -1.32 -18.15
CA PRO A 78 30.80 -0.26 -19.16
C PRO A 78 31.43 -0.71 -20.49
N GLN A 79 32.47 -1.52 -20.48
CA GLN A 79 33.08 -2.07 -21.70
C GLN A 79 32.12 -2.93 -22.52
N ALA A 80 31.24 -3.73 -21.88
CA ALA A 80 30.23 -4.53 -22.56
C ALA A 80 29.22 -3.63 -23.32
N PHE A 81 28.79 -2.53 -22.72
CA PHE A 81 27.91 -1.56 -23.38
C PHE A 81 28.60 -0.84 -24.54
N LEU A 82 29.83 -0.41 -24.35
CA LEU A 82 30.63 0.18 -25.43
C LEU A 82 30.82 -0.81 -26.59
N ALA A 83 31.08 -2.08 -26.30
CA ALA A 83 31.22 -3.13 -27.34
C ALA A 83 29.91 -3.36 -28.11
N ALA A 84 28.78 -3.31 -27.40
CA ALA A 84 27.46 -3.58 -27.95
C ALA A 84 26.91 -2.42 -28.77
N GLU A 85 27.06 -1.19 -28.27
CA GLU A 85 26.33 -0.01 -28.75
C GLU A 85 27.25 0.99 -29.47
N ASP A 86 28.46 1.25 -28.97
CA ASP A 86 29.29 2.36 -29.47
C ASP A 86 30.79 2.14 -29.19
N LYS A 87 31.44 1.26 -29.96
CA LYS A 87 32.87 0.91 -29.79
C LYS A 87 33.85 2.07 -29.94
N ASN A 88 33.43 3.13 -30.66
CA ASN A 88 34.24 4.34 -30.92
C ASN A 88 33.86 5.51 -30.00
N PHE A 89 33.07 5.30 -28.96
CA PHE A 89 32.48 6.31 -28.10
C PHE A 89 33.46 7.41 -27.67
N TYR A 90 34.66 7.04 -27.24
CA TYR A 90 35.70 8.00 -26.81
C TYR A 90 36.42 8.73 -27.96
N ARG A 91 36.11 8.38 -29.23
CA ARG A 91 36.83 8.90 -30.41
C ARG A 91 36.04 9.87 -31.27
N HIS A 92 34.74 9.99 -31.03
CA HIS A 92 33.87 10.90 -31.79
C HIS A 92 33.21 11.94 -30.84
N VAL A 93 32.64 12.98 -31.40
CA VAL A 93 31.99 14.11 -30.68
C VAL A 93 30.46 14.00 -30.78
N GLY A 94 29.88 12.89 -30.30
CA GLY A 94 28.44 12.65 -30.27
C GLY A 94 27.87 11.97 -31.50
N ILE A 95 28.55 12.03 -32.65
CA ILE A 95 28.14 11.40 -33.91
C ILE A 95 29.34 10.61 -34.48
N ASP A 96 29.17 9.30 -34.73
CA ASP A 96 30.16 8.48 -35.45
C ASP A 96 29.87 8.51 -36.97
N VAL A 97 30.38 9.55 -37.67
CA VAL A 97 30.19 9.70 -39.12
C VAL A 97 30.72 8.48 -39.89
N PHE A 98 31.83 7.91 -39.49
CA PHE A 98 32.39 6.70 -40.14
C PHE A 98 31.51 5.47 -39.87
N GLY A 99 30.90 5.39 -38.68
CA GLY A 99 29.92 4.37 -38.33
C GLY A 99 28.67 4.45 -39.19
N VAL A 100 28.13 5.64 -39.38
CA VAL A 100 26.98 5.90 -40.27
C VAL A 100 27.29 5.52 -41.71
N MET A 101 28.40 5.96 -42.24
CA MET A 101 28.81 5.61 -43.63
C MET A 101 28.97 4.09 -43.79
N ARG A 102 29.54 3.40 -42.83
CA ARG A 102 29.70 1.94 -42.84
C ARG A 102 28.35 1.22 -42.75
N ALA A 103 27.42 1.70 -41.90
CA ALA A 103 26.07 1.16 -41.81
C ALA A 103 25.34 1.30 -43.14
N ALA A 104 25.33 2.49 -43.75
CA ALA A 104 24.73 2.76 -45.05
C ALA A 104 25.30 1.84 -46.15
N LYS A 105 26.61 1.62 -46.19
CA LYS A 105 27.26 0.68 -47.11
C LYS A 105 26.82 -0.78 -46.92
N ASN A 106 26.62 -1.21 -45.68
CA ASN A 106 26.18 -2.56 -45.37
C ASN A 106 24.70 -2.77 -45.73
N ASP A 107 23.86 -1.75 -45.53
CA ASP A 107 22.44 -1.76 -45.95
C ASP A 107 22.28 -1.89 -47.46
N ILE A 108 23.04 -1.10 -48.25
CA ILE A 108 23.07 -1.18 -49.72
C ILE A 108 23.58 -2.53 -50.21
N SER A 109 24.52 -3.17 -49.49
CA SER A 109 25.11 -4.45 -49.91
C SER A 109 24.35 -5.70 -49.47
N GLY A 110 23.19 -5.56 -48.78
CA GLY A 110 22.34 -6.67 -48.31
C GLY A 110 23.00 -7.55 -47.25
N ARG A 111 24.12 -7.11 -46.66
CA ARG A 111 24.87 -7.87 -45.64
C ARG A 111 24.42 -7.52 -44.22
N HIS A 112 23.15 -7.78 -43.93
CA HIS A 112 22.65 -7.70 -42.56
C HIS A 112 23.20 -8.84 -41.67
N ARG A 113 24.45 -8.76 -41.27
CA ARG A 113 25.03 -9.66 -40.25
C ARG A 113 25.80 -8.85 -39.21
N GLY A 114 25.17 -8.50 -38.11
CA GLY A 114 25.92 -8.02 -36.94
C GLY A 114 25.23 -6.98 -36.04
N LEU A 115 25.90 -6.71 -34.95
CA LEU A 115 25.58 -5.88 -33.81
C LEU A 115 25.40 -4.36 -34.09
N GLN A 116 25.72 -3.84 -35.29
CA GLN A 116 25.86 -2.40 -35.49
C GLN A 116 24.53 -1.69 -35.75
N GLY A 117 24.03 -1.03 -34.70
CA GLY A 117 23.14 0.12 -34.80
C GLY A 117 23.95 1.37 -35.22
N GLY A 118 23.42 2.24 -36.08
CA GLY A 118 24.12 3.45 -36.53
C GLY A 118 23.95 4.67 -35.58
N SER A 119 23.47 4.50 -34.36
CA SER A 119 23.28 5.58 -33.39
C SER A 119 24.30 5.44 -32.24
N THR A 120 24.91 6.55 -31.83
CA THR A 120 25.84 6.61 -30.71
C THR A 120 25.11 6.59 -29.36
N ILE A 121 25.83 6.30 -28.28
CA ILE A 121 25.34 6.39 -26.90
C ILE A 121 24.79 7.79 -26.60
N THR A 122 25.48 8.84 -27.03
CA THR A 122 25.02 10.24 -26.84
C THR A 122 23.72 10.53 -27.60
N GLN A 123 23.54 9.99 -28.81
CA GLN A 123 22.30 10.10 -29.54
C GLN A 123 21.14 9.33 -28.87
N GLN A 124 21.42 8.19 -28.24
CA GLN A 124 20.43 7.43 -27.49
C GLN A 124 19.97 8.21 -26.23
N ILE A 125 20.89 8.86 -25.51
CA ILE A 125 20.55 9.78 -24.41
C ILE A 125 19.68 10.93 -24.93
N ALA A 126 20.10 11.60 -26.00
CA ALA A 126 19.36 12.71 -26.60
C ALA A 126 17.92 12.32 -26.94
N ARG A 127 17.74 11.14 -27.54
CA ARG A 127 16.43 10.57 -27.84
C ARG A 127 15.61 10.32 -26.58
N THR A 128 16.19 9.67 -25.58
CA THR A 128 15.48 9.26 -24.37
C THR A 128 15.05 10.45 -23.52
N LEU A 129 15.87 11.50 -23.45
CA LEU A 129 15.61 12.65 -22.60
C LEU A 129 14.74 13.73 -23.24
N PHE A 130 14.84 13.92 -24.56
CA PHE A 130 14.33 15.14 -25.20
C PHE A 130 13.32 14.93 -26.33
N LEU A 131 13.23 13.72 -26.89
CA LEU A 131 12.48 13.52 -28.13
C LEU A 131 11.35 12.49 -27.98
N SER A 132 10.31 12.66 -28.81
CA SER A 132 9.21 11.70 -28.89
C SER A 132 9.64 10.37 -29.55
N PRO A 133 8.92 9.25 -29.32
CA PRO A 133 9.25 7.95 -29.88
C PRO A 133 9.05 7.85 -31.42
N GLU A 134 8.48 8.85 -32.08
CA GLU A 134 8.23 8.84 -33.52
C GLU A 134 9.50 8.66 -34.34
N GLN A 135 9.45 7.85 -35.41
CA GLN A 135 10.61 7.57 -36.28
C GLN A 135 10.58 8.44 -37.55
N THR A 136 11.03 9.70 -37.43
CA THR A 136 11.12 10.65 -38.54
C THR A 136 12.56 11.05 -38.82
N LEU A 137 12.87 11.47 -40.08
CA LEU A 137 14.16 12.04 -40.46
C LEU A 137 14.47 13.29 -39.63
N ARG A 138 13.47 14.15 -39.40
CA ARG A 138 13.59 15.35 -38.57
C ARG A 138 14.08 15.00 -37.18
N ARG A 139 13.46 14.01 -36.51
CA ARG A 139 13.86 13.53 -35.20
C ARG A 139 15.34 13.02 -35.22
N LYS A 140 15.74 12.30 -36.28
CA LYS A 140 17.11 11.79 -36.38
C LYS A 140 18.15 12.90 -36.51
N LEU A 141 17.82 14.00 -37.22
CA LEU A 141 18.67 15.20 -37.27
C LEU A 141 18.69 15.93 -35.91
N GLN A 142 17.55 16.00 -35.21
CA GLN A 142 17.48 16.58 -33.87
C GLN A 142 18.28 15.78 -32.85
N GLU A 143 18.26 14.41 -32.92
CA GLU A 143 19.13 13.56 -32.11
C GLU A 143 20.61 13.93 -32.29
N ALA A 144 21.04 14.15 -33.52
CA ALA A 144 22.41 14.53 -33.82
C ALA A 144 22.76 15.92 -33.28
N GLY A 145 21.84 16.90 -33.45
CA GLY A 145 22.04 18.26 -32.93
C GLY A 145 22.11 18.31 -31.39
N LEU A 146 21.23 17.56 -30.72
CA LEU A 146 21.24 17.43 -29.26
C LEU A 146 22.47 16.69 -28.76
N ALA A 147 22.90 15.62 -29.45
CA ALA A 147 24.11 14.87 -29.09
C ALA A 147 25.36 15.77 -29.10
N LEU A 148 25.53 16.63 -30.12
CA LEU A 148 26.63 17.60 -30.16
C LEU A 148 26.58 18.59 -28.98
N ARG A 149 25.40 19.06 -28.59
CA ARG A 149 25.24 19.95 -27.43
C ARG A 149 25.54 19.26 -26.11
N ILE A 150 25.10 17.99 -25.93
CA ILE A 150 25.40 17.18 -24.73
C ILE A 150 26.91 16.98 -24.59
N GLU A 151 27.62 16.64 -25.66
CA GLU A 151 29.08 16.48 -25.66
C GLU A 151 29.84 17.75 -25.36
N HIS A 152 29.23 18.91 -25.61
CA HIS A 152 29.81 20.20 -25.21
C HIS A 152 29.63 20.50 -23.71
N LEU A 153 28.58 19.96 -23.10
CA LEU A 153 28.24 20.20 -21.69
C LEU A 153 28.85 19.18 -20.73
N MET A 154 29.08 17.97 -21.18
CA MET A 154 29.48 16.82 -20.35
C MET A 154 30.70 16.13 -20.94
N SER A 155 31.58 15.61 -20.07
CA SER A 155 32.65 14.72 -20.46
C SER A 155 32.12 13.35 -20.91
N LYS A 156 32.94 12.58 -21.63
CA LYS A 156 32.59 11.22 -22.07
C LYS A 156 32.20 10.32 -20.90
N ASP A 157 32.91 10.40 -19.79
CA ASP A 157 32.60 9.59 -18.60
C ASP A 157 31.28 10.00 -17.97
N GLU A 158 30.99 11.29 -17.87
CA GLU A 158 29.68 11.76 -17.38
C GLU A 158 28.52 11.33 -18.28
N ILE A 159 28.72 11.32 -19.61
CA ILE A 159 27.73 10.83 -20.57
C ILE A 159 27.50 9.33 -20.41
N LEU A 160 28.56 8.56 -20.24
CA LEU A 160 28.46 7.10 -20.05
C LEU A 160 27.81 6.76 -18.70
N ASP A 161 28.16 7.49 -17.63
CA ASP A 161 27.49 7.39 -16.32
C ASP A 161 25.99 7.64 -16.45
N LEU A 162 25.62 8.74 -17.09
CA LEU A 162 24.22 9.09 -17.32
C LEU A 162 23.49 8.00 -18.13
N TYR A 163 24.13 7.47 -19.18
CA TYR A 163 23.57 6.41 -20.01
C TYR A 163 23.29 5.15 -19.21
N LEU A 164 24.28 4.63 -18.48
CA LEU A 164 24.18 3.38 -17.72
C LEU A 164 23.15 3.47 -16.59
N ASN A 165 22.94 4.65 -16.03
CA ASN A 165 21.95 4.86 -14.97
C ASN A 165 20.54 5.21 -15.48
N ARG A 166 20.35 5.43 -16.80
CA ARG A 166 19.09 5.93 -17.35
C ARG A 166 18.43 5.01 -18.38
N ILE A 167 19.20 4.17 -19.05
CA ILE A 167 18.68 3.32 -20.13
C ILE A 167 17.68 2.30 -19.59
N TYR A 168 16.68 1.98 -20.41
CA TYR A 168 15.67 0.98 -20.09
C TYR A 168 16.15 -0.43 -20.46
N PHE A 169 16.00 -1.37 -19.54
CA PHE A 169 16.46 -2.76 -19.67
C PHE A 169 15.32 -3.78 -19.84
N GLY A 170 14.08 -3.35 -19.96
CA GLY A 170 12.94 -4.26 -19.91
C GLY A 170 12.53 -4.58 -18.46
N GLY A 171 11.40 -5.28 -18.27
CA GLY A 171 10.92 -5.66 -16.95
C GLY A 171 10.67 -4.50 -15.98
N GLY A 172 10.48 -3.28 -16.51
CA GLY A 172 10.32 -2.07 -15.69
C GLY A 172 11.64 -1.46 -15.20
N ALA A 173 12.82 -2.08 -15.44
CA ALA A 173 14.10 -1.65 -14.90
C ALA A 173 14.76 -0.53 -15.72
N TYR A 174 15.09 0.58 -15.07
CA TYR A 174 15.85 1.71 -15.62
C TYR A 174 17.17 1.86 -14.87
N GLY A 175 18.28 1.84 -15.64
CA GLY A 175 19.65 1.84 -15.11
C GLY A 175 20.15 0.46 -14.72
N VAL A 176 21.48 0.30 -14.77
CA VAL A 176 22.18 -0.98 -14.56
C VAL A 176 21.97 -1.54 -13.16
N GLU A 177 21.85 -0.70 -12.13
CA GLU A 177 21.62 -1.14 -10.76
C GLU A 177 20.23 -1.77 -10.60
N ALA A 178 19.19 -1.10 -11.14
CA ALA A 178 17.83 -1.66 -11.13
C ALA A 178 17.76 -2.96 -11.92
N ALA A 179 18.39 -3.02 -13.11
CA ALA A 179 18.42 -4.20 -13.95
C ALA A 179 19.15 -5.38 -13.27
N ALA A 180 20.28 -5.11 -12.60
CA ALA A 180 21.04 -6.14 -11.87
C ALA A 180 20.22 -6.73 -10.72
N ARG A 181 19.55 -5.88 -9.95
CA ARG A 181 18.63 -6.33 -8.87
C ARG A 181 17.44 -7.10 -9.43
N THR A 182 16.82 -6.61 -10.50
CA THR A 182 15.63 -7.23 -11.10
C THR A 182 15.93 -8.61 -11.66
N TYR A 183 17.06 -8.77 -12.36
CA TYR A 183 17.35 -10.01 -13.06
C TYR A 183 18.25 -10.98 -12.28
N PHE A 184 19.12 -10.48 -11.39
CA PHE A 184 20.10 -11.31 -10.70
C PHE A 184 20.04 -11.21 -9.16
N GLY A 185 19.15 -10.38 -8.58
CA GLY A 185 18.98 -10.24 -7.13
C GLY A 185 20.17 -9.59 -6.42
N LYS A 186 21.07 -8.89 -7.14
CA LYS A 186 22.28 -8.30 -6.58
C LYS A 186 22.62 -6.94 -7.18
N SER A 187 23.53 -6.20 -6.51
CA SER A 187 24.01 -4.92 -7.03
C SER A 187 24.82 -5.09 -8.32
N ALA A 188 24.75 -4.08 -9.20
CA ALA A 188 25.56 -4.02 -10.41
C ALA A 188 27.07 -4.00 -10.13
N THR A 189 27.49 -3.61 -8.94
CA THR A 189 28.88 -3.66 -8.48
C THR A 189 29.43 -5.09 -8.34
N ALA A 190 28.53 -6.10 -8.22
CA ALA A 190 28.87 -7.51 -8.00
C ALA A 190 28.54 -8.40 -9.22
N LEU A 191 28.27 -7.81 -10.38
CA LEU A 191 27.96 -8.56 -11.59
C LEU A 191 29.20 -9.36 -12.09
N SER A 192 28.98 -10.56 -12.63
CA SER A 192 29.96 -11.31 -13.37
C SER A 192 30.05 -10.80 -14.82
N LEU A 193 31.08 -11.23 -15.55
CA LEU A 193 31.25 -10.89 -16.97
C LEU A 193 30.08 -11.39 -17.84
N SER A 194 29.55 -12.59 -17.57
CA SER A 194 28.39 -13.13 -18.29
C SER A 194 27.13 -12.33 -18.03
N GLU A 195 26.91 -11.89 -16.79
CA GLU A 195 25.76 -11.04 -16.41
C GLU A 195 25.86 -9.62 -17.01
N ALA A 196 27.06 -9.03 -16.98
CA ALA A 196 27.31 -7.72 -17.61
C ALA A 196 27.07 -7.77 -19.13
N ALA A 197 27.49 -8.83 -19.80
CA ALA A 197 27.25 -9.04 -21.23
C ALA A 197 25.74 -9.25 -21.51
N LEU A 198 25.02 -9.94 -20.63
CA LEU A 198 23.57 -10.09 -20.75
C LEU A 198 22.86 -8.74 -20.64
N LEU A 199 23.18 -7.91 -19.63
CA LEU A 199 22.60 -6.57 -19.52
C LEU A 199 22.91 -5.71 -20.74
N ALA A 200 24.14 -5.72 -21.24
CA ALA A 200 24.53 -4.96 -22.42
C ALA A 200 23.85 -5.43 -23.72
N ALA A 201 23.27 -6.62 -23.74
CA ALA A 201 22.47 -7.13 -24.86
C ALA A 201 21.05 -6.54 -24.93
N LEU A 202 20.48 -6.07 -23.81
CA LEU A 202 19.06 -5.73 -23.69
C LEU A 202 18.65 -4.40 -24.37
N PRO A 203 19.44 -3.29 -24.35
CA PRO A 203 18.98 -1.98 -24.83
C PRO A 203 18.52 -1.95 -26.29
N LYS A 204 18.96 -2.90 -27.11
CA LYS A 204 18.55 -3.02 -28.53
C LYS A 204 17.04 -3.26 -28.69
N ALA A 205 16.44 -4.07 -27.81
CA ALA A 205 15.01 -4.41 -27.82
C ALA A 205 14.57 -4.81 -26.40
N PRO A 206 14.55 -3.87 -25.44
CA PRO A 206 14.53 -4.16 -24.02
C PRO A 206 13.29 -4.93 -23.59
N THR A 207 12.12 -4.66 -24.18
CA THR A 207 10.89 -5.40 -23.86
C THR A 207 10.93 -6.83 -24.39
N HIS A 208 11.44 -7.03 -25.60
CA HIS A 208 11.50 -8.36 -26.24
C HIS A 208 12.62 -9.21 -25.64
N LEU A 209 13.80 -8.62 -25.42
CA LEU A 209 14.98 -9.30 -24.89
C LEU A 209 15.01 -9.34 -23.36
N ALA A 210 13.98 -8.85 -22.66
CA ALA A 210 13.92 -8.99 -21.21
C ALA A 210 14.09 -10.48 -20.84
N PRO A 211 15.04 -10.84 -19.96
CA PRO A 211 15.30 -12.24 -19.61
C PRO A 211 14.08 -12.98 -19.04
N THR A 212 13.13 -12.23 -18.47
CA THR A 212 11.84 -12.75 -17.99
C THR A 212 10.88 -13.11 -19.13
N ASN A 213 11.08 -12.57 -20.34
CA ASN A 213 10.23 -12.82 -21.50
C ASN A 213 10.86 -13.86 -22.44
N ASP A 214 12.13 -13.68 -22.79
CA ASP A 214 12.86 -14.61 -23.67
C ASP A 214 14.34 -14.69 -23.26
N PHE A 215 14.63 -15.56 -22.30
CA PHE A 215 15.99 -15.77 -21.80
C PHE A 215 16.92 -16.32 -22.87
N ALA A 216 16.42 -17.20 -23.77
CA ALA A 216 17.25 -17.81 -24.82
C ALA A 216 17.71 -16.76 -25.83
N ALA A 217 16.81 -15.85 -26.27
CA ALA A 217 17.18 -14.75 -27.15
C ALA A 217 18.14 -13.76 -26.49
N ALA A 218 17.92 -13.43 -25.20
CA ALA A 218 18.82 -12.59 -24.43
C ALA A 218 20.23 -13.20 -24.33
N LEU A 219 20.32 -14.50 -24.01
CA LEU A 219 21.58 -15.24 -23.92
C LEU A 219 22.29 -15.31 -25.27
N ALA A 220 21.59 -15.64 -26.37
CA ALA A 220 22.15 -15.64 -27.70
C ALA A 220 22.73 -14.27 -28.09
N ARG A 221 22.06 -13.17 -27.67
CA ARG A 221 22.55 -11.81 -27.89
C ARG A 221 23.77 -11.50 -27.03
N SER A 222 23.82 -11.95 -25.77
CA SER A 222 24.95 -11.72 -24.87
C SER A 222 26.25 -12.38 -25.41
N HIS A 223 26.17 -13.55 -26.04
CA HIS A 223 27.31 -14.18 -26.73
C HIS A 223 27.85 -13.30 -27.87
N GLN A 224 26.99 -12.55 -28.57
CA GLN A 224 27.43 -11.60 -29.58
C GLN A 224 28.15 -10.40 -28.94
N VAL A 225 27.71 -9.93 -27.75
CA VAL A 225 28.39 -8.89 -26.98
C VAL A 225 29.77 -9.37 -26.53
N LEU A 226 29.88 -10.56 -25.94
CA LEU A 226 31.16 -11.15 -25.55
C LEU A 226 32.13 -11.27 -26.76
N ALA A 227 31.62 -11.70 -27.90
CA ALA A 227 32.42 -11.74 -29.13
C ALA A 227 32.88 -10.34 -29.59
N ALA A 228 32.06 -9.30 -29.38
CA ALA A 228 32.45 -7.92 -29.68
C ALA A 228 33.52 -7.40 -28.71
N MET A 229 33.42 -7.74 -27.42
CA MET A 229 34.44 -7.41 -26.40
C MET A 229 35.80 -8.02 -26.72
N VAL A 230 35.83 -9.28 -27.21
CA VAL A 230 37.09 -9.90 -27.70
C VAL A 230 37.65 -9.12 -28.89
N ARG A 231 36.82 -8.78 -29.90
CA ARG A 231 37.26 -7.97 -31.04
C ARG A 231 37.77 -6.58 -30.68
N ALA A 232 37.27 -6.02 -29.57
CA ALA A 232 37.73 -4.74 -29.04
C ALA A 232 38.97 -4.85 -28.15
N GLY A 233 39.43 -6.07 -27.84
CA GLY A 233 40.60 -6.33 -27.00
C GLY A 233 40.35 -6.11 -25.50
N TRP A 234 39.09 -6.03 -25.05
CA TRP A 234 38.74 -5.82 -23.64
C TRP A 234 38.71 -7.11 -22.82
N ILE A 235 38.46 -8.25 -23.47
CA ILE A 235 38.55 -9.58 -22.86
C ILE A 235 39.30 -10.54 -23.80
N THR A 236 39.88 -11.57 -23.22
CA THR A 236 40.53 -12.65 -23.96
C THR A 236 39.54 -13.69 -24.50
N PRO A 237 39.90 -14.49 -25.51
CA PRO A 237 39.07 -15.62 -25.94
C PRO A 237 38.78 -16.62 -24.81
N ALA A 238 39.73 -16.83 -23.89
CA ALA A 238 39.53 -17.71 -22.74
C ALA A 238 38.46 -17.17 -21.76
N GLN A 239 38.49 -15.85 -21.44
CA GLN A 239 37.47 -15.21 -20.61
C GLN A 239 36.09 -15.26 -21.28
N ARG A 240 36.01 -15.12 -22.61
CA ARG A 240 34.78 -15.32 -23.34
C ARG A 240 34.25 -16.75 -23.18
N ALA A 241 35.09 -17.75 -23.41
CA ALA A 241 34.69 -19.15 -23.32
C ALA A 241 34.20 -19.51 -21.90
N ASP A 242 34.88 -19.00 -20.88
CA ASP A 242 34.46 -19.16 -19.48
C ASP A 242 33.10 -18.52 -19.21
N ALA A 243 32.89 -17.28 -19.67
CA ALA A 243 31.62 -16.59 -19.50
C ALA A 243 30.45 -17.26 -20.25
N GLU A 244 30.71 -17.87 -21.42
CA GLU A 244 29.70 -18.63 -22.17
C GLU A 244 29.42 -20.00 -21.53
N ALA A 245 30.41 -20.62 -20.85
CA ALA A 245 30.22 -21.87 -20.11
C ALA A 245 29.48 -21.70 -18.78
N HIS A 246 29.50 -20.48 -18.22
CA HIS A 246 28.82 -20.12 -16.98
C HIS A 246 27.73 -19.05 -17.22
N PRO A 247 26.61 -19.42 -17.86
CA PRO A 247 25.56 -18.48 -18.18
C PRO A 247 24.93 -17.88 -16.91
N PRO A 248 24.40 -16.65 -16.98
CA PRO A 248 23.76 -16.01 -15.86
C PRO A 248 22.58 -16.82 -15.31
N LYS A 249 22.47 -16.89 -13.99
CA LYS A 249 21.28 -17.44 -13.33
C LYS A 249 20.35 -16.29 -12.99
N LEU A 250 19.12 -16.37 -13.47
CA LEU A 250 18.10 -15.39 -13.09
C LEU A 250 17.74 -15.58 -11.62
N SER A 251 17.59 -14.47 -10.92
CA SER A 251 17.02 -14.50 -9.58
C SER A 251 15.59 -15.02 -9.68
N HIS A 252 15.29 -16.05 -8.92
CA HIS A 252 13.95 -16.54 -8.68
C HIS A 252 13.34 -15.84 -7.44
N GLU A 253 13.89 -14.72 -7.02
CA GLU A 253 13.07 -13.84 -6.17
C GLU A 253 11.82 -13.53 -6.98
N THR A 254 10.89 -14.49 -6.92
CA THR A 254 9.51 -14.26 -7.24
C THR A 254 9.18 -12.93 -6.60
N ARG A 255 8.85 -11.93 -7.42
CA ARG A 255 8.14 -10.78 -6.90
C ARG A 255 7.06 -11.35 -6.01
N THR A 256 7.24 -11.21 -4.72
CA THR A 256 6.27 -11.57 -3.68
C THR A 256 5.01 -10.68 -3.78
N GLU A 257 4.83 -10.03 -4.95
CA GLU A 257 3.68 -9.17 -5.26
C GLU A 257 2.35 -9.91 -5.12
N GLY A 258 2.31 -11.24 -5.25
CA GLY A 258 1.07 -12.00 -5.15
C GLY A 258 0.41 -11.91 -3.78
N ASP A 259 1.19 -11.92 -2.71
CA ASP A 259 0.66 -11.89 -1.35
C ASP A 259 0.45 -10.46 -0.84
N PHE A 260 1.22 -9.48 -1.34
CA PHE A 260 1.10 -8.06 -0.97
C PHE A 260 0.25 -7.23 -1.95
N GLY A 261 -0.36 -7.80 -2.97
CA GLY A 261 -1.02 -7.07 -4.05
C GLY A 261 -2.04 -6.03 -3.56
N TYR A 262 -2.92 -6.42 -2.63
CA TYR A 262 -3.93 -5.51 -2.05
C TYR A 262 -3.33 -4.36 -1.26
N ILE A 263 -2.28 -4.65 -0.48
CA ILE A 263 -1.55 -3.65 0.31
C ILE A 263 -0.83 -2.67 -0.61
N LEU A 264 -0.11 -3.17 -1.62
CA LEU A 264 0.67 -2.33 -2.52
C LEU A 264 -0.20 -1.40 -3.36
N ASP A 265 -1.38 -1.85 -3.80
CA ASP A 265 -2.32 -1.01 -4.54
C ASP A 265 -2.92 0.08 -3.64
N LEU A 266 -3.31 -0.26 -2.41
CA LEU A 266 -3.79 0.70 -1.43
C LEU A 266 -2.69 1.72 -1.06
N ALA A 267 -1.48 1.24 -0.76
CA ALA A 267 -0.34 2.08 -0.41
C ALA A 267 0.07 3.02 -1.55
N ALA A 268 0.00 2.57 -2.82
CA ALA A 268 0.27 3.43 -3.97
C ALA A 268 -0.73 4.58 -4.08
N LEU A 269 -2.01 4.29 -3.87
CA LEU A 269 -3.07 5.31 -3.87
C LEU A 269 -2.90 6.32 -2.73
N GLU A 270 -2.60 5.85 -1.52
CA GLU A 270 -2.37 6.70 -0.35
C GLU A 270 -1.09 7.53 -0.51
N ALA A 271 0.00 6.93 -1.01
CA ALA A 271 1.25 7.63 -1.26
C ALA A 271 1.08 8.76 -2.29
N GLN A 272 0.28 8.55 -3.33
CA GLN A 272 -0.05 9.59 -4.29
C GLN A 272 -0.78 10.78 -3.64
N ARG A 273 -1.75 10.50 -2.74
CA ARG A 273 -2.47 11.54 -1.99
C ARG A 273 -1.57 12.30 -1.03
N ALA A 274 -0.61 11.61 -0.40
CA ALA A 274 0.35 12.19 0.54
C ALA A 274 1.52 12.92 -0.15
N ASN A 275 1.60 12.92 -1.48
CA ASN A 275 2.63 13.56 -2.30
C ASN A 275 2.05 14.67 -3.21
N PRO A 276 1.50 15.77 -2.68
CA PRO A 276 0.86 16.82 -3.47
C PRO A 276 1.81 17.55 -4.41
N ASN A 277 3.11 17.53 -4.12
CA ASN A 277 4.16 18.16 -4.93
C ASN A 277 4.69 17.25 -6.05
N ASN A 278 4.12 16.06 -6.25
CA ASN A 278 4.54 15.08 -7.25
C ASN A 278 6.05 14.80 -7.25
N VAL A 279 6.65 14.68 -6.05
CA VAL A 279 8.06 14.31 -5.91
C VAL A 279 8.26 12.92 -6.52
N PRO A 280 9.23 12.75 -7.44
CA PRO A 280 9.47 11.46 -8.08
C PRO A 280 10.18 10.47 -7.15
N ASP A 281 10.09 9.18 -7.47
CA ASP A 281 10.83 8.09 -6.81
C ASP A 281 10.64 8.04 -5.31
N LEU A 282 9.45 7.67 -4.91
CA LEU A 282 9.09 7.56 -3.51
C LEU A 282 9.61 6.24 -2.90
N VAL A 283 10.06 6.33 -1.66
CA VAL A 283 10.30 5.20 -0.78
C VAL A 283 9.28 5.27 0.35
N VAL A 284 8.33 4.35 0.35
CA VAL A 284 7.18 4.31 1.24
C VAL A 284 7.39 3.20 2.28
N ARG A 285 7.57 3.58 3.54
CA ARG A 285 7.61 2.63 4.66
C ARG A 285 6.21 2.38 5.17
N LEU A 286 5.81 1.12 5.17
CA LEU A 286 4.52 0.65 5.65
C LEU A 286 4.61 0.15 7.09
N THR A 287 3.45 -0.01 7.72
CA THR A 287 3.29 -0.63 9.05
C THR A 287 3.24 -2.15 8.99
N VAL A 288 3.17 -2.72 7.81
CA VAL A 288 2.92 -4.14 7.52
C VAL A 288 4.03 -5.03 8.08
N ASP A 289 3.62 -6.13 8.70
CA ASP A 289 4.49 -7.25 9.09
C ASP A 289 4.35 -8.38 8.06
N PRO A 290 5.41 -8.69 7.28
CA PRO A 290 5.33 -9.72 6.22
C PRO A 290 4.95 -11.11 6.74
N ARG A 291 5.33 -11.46 7.96
CA ARG A 291 4.98 -12.73 8.59
C ARG A 291 3.47 -12.80 8.86
N LEU A 292 2.90 -11.69 9.36
CA LEU A 292 1.47 -11.60 9.62
C LEU A 292 0.65 -11.55 8.34
N GLU A 293 1.13 -10.86 7.31
CA GLU A 293 0.47 -10.83 5.99
C GLU A 293 0.44 -12.22 5.35
N ALA A 294 1.53 -12.98 5.44
CA ALA A 294 1.55 -14.36 4.96
C ALA A 294 0.58 -15.26 5.74
N ALA A 295 0.50 -15.11 7.08
CA ALA A 295 -0.45 -15.84 7.91
C ALA A 295 -1.90 -15.48 7.56
N ALA A 296 -2.19 -14.19 7.35
CA ALA A 296 -3.50 -13.70 6.94
C ALA A 296 -3.90 -14.25 5.56
N THR A 297 -2.99 -14.22 4.60
CA THR A 297 -3.20 -14.77 3.25
C THR A 297 -3.50 -16.27 3.31
N ALA A 298 -2.75 -17.03 4.11
CA ALA A 298 -2.99 -18.46 4.30
C ALA A 298 -4.36 -18.74 4.95
N ALA A 299 -4.73 -17.96 5.98
CA ALA A 299 -6.02 -18.08 6.66
C ALA A 299 -7.19 -17.78 5.70
N VAL A 300 -7.09 -16.70 4.89
CA VAL A 300 -8.12 -16.33 3.90
C VAL A 300 -8.25 -17.39 2.81
N ARG A 301 -7.15 -17.85 2.22
CA ARG A 301 -7.18 -18.90 1.18
C ARG A 301 -7.83 -20.18 1.70
N GLN A 302 -7.43 -20.64 2.87
CA GLN A 302 -8.00 -21.84 3.46
C GLN A 302 -9.50 -21.66 3.79
N ALA A 303 -9.92 -20.50 4.28
CA ALA A 303 -11.32 -20.22 4.54
C ALA A 303 -12.15 -20.24 3.24
N VAL A 304 -11.63 -19.67 2.14
CA VAL A 304 -12.30 -19.72 0.83
C VAL A 304 -12.34 -21.15 0.28
N ASP A 305 -11.26 -21.92 0.37
CA ASP A 305 -11.24 -23.32 -0.09
C ASP A 305 -12.30 -24.17 0.65
N GLN A 306 -12.44 -23.99 1.96
CA GLN A 306 -13.45 -24.67 2.77
C GLN A 306 -14.86 -24.12 2.53
N GLY A 307 -14.99 -22.83 2.27
CA GLY A 307 -16.26 -22.15 2.08
C GLY A 307 -16.83 -22.22 0.67
N ALA A 308 -16.01 -22.45 -0.36
CA ALA A 308 -16.44 -22.48 -1.74
C ALA A 308 -17.58 -23.47 -2.03
N PRO A 309 -17.57 -24.73 -1.51
CA PRO A 309 -18.68 -25.66 -1.65
C PRO A 309 -19.98 -25.18 -0.98
N LEU A 310 -19.86 -24.25 -0.02
CA LEU A 310 -20.97 -23.64 0.73
C LEU A 310 -21.42 -22.30 0.14
N GLY A 311 -20.84 -21.87 -0.99
CA GLY A 311 -21.13 -20.58 -1.63
C GLY A 311 -20.37 -19.39 -1.07
N ALA A 312 -19.46 -19.57 -0.08
CA ALA A 312 -18.55 -18.54 0.38
C ALA A 312 -17.32 -18.48 -0.54
N THR A 313 -17.42 -17.69 -1.60
CA THR A 313 -16.42 -17.66 -2.69
C THR A 313 -15.30 -16.67 -2.44
N GLN A 314 -15.45 -15.78 -1.45
CA GLN A 314 -14.47 -14.76 -1.08
C GLN A 314 -14.37 -14.61 0.44
N ALA A 315 -13.20 -14.16 0.88
CA ALA A 315 -12.96 -13.76 2.25
C ALA A 315 -11.95 -12.61 2.28
N ALA A 316 -11.97 -11.82 3.37
CA ALA A 316 -11.01 -10.76 3.63
C ALA A 316 -10.60 -10.80 5.10
N LEU A 317 -9.37 -10.34 5.40
CA LEU A 317 -8.84 -10.23 6.75
C LEU A 317 -8.09 -8.90 6.93
N VAL A 318 -8.31 -8.26 8.06
CA VAL A 318 -7.55 -7.06 8.50
C VAL A 318 -7.06 -7.29 9.91
N ALA A 319 -5.82 -6.89 10.19
CA ALA A 319 -5.25 -6.87 11.53
C ALA A 319 -4.58 -5.52 11.81
N LEU A 320 -4.86 -4.93 12.97
CA LEU A 320 -4.32 -3.64 13.40
C LEU A 320 -3.54 -3.81 14.72
N GLN A 321 -2.44 -3.08 14.84
CA GLN A 321 -1.74 -2.89 16.12
C GLN A 321 -2.43 -1.77 16.93
N PRO A 322 -2.13 -1.66 18.25
CA PRO A 322 -2.83 -0.74 19.14
C PRO A 322 -2.87 0.73 18.73
N ASP A 323 -1.88 1.24 18.01
CA ASP A 323 -1.85 2.63 17.53
C ASP A 323 -2.61 2.86 16.21
N GLY A 324 -3.27 1.84 15.66
CA GLY A 324 -3.99 1.88 14.39
C GLY A 324 -3.18 1.46 13.17
N GLY A 325 -1.89 1.13 13.31
CA GLY A 325 -1.07 0.66 12.19
C GLY A 325 -1.56 -0.69 11.64
N VAL A 326 -1.74 -0.76 10.33
CA VAL A 326 -2.15 -1.99 9.63
C VAL A 326 -1.00 -2.99 9.60
N LEU A 327 -1.15 -4.11 10.32
CA LEU A 327 -0.15 -5.19 10.35
C LEU A 327 -0.31 -6.16 9.18
N ALA A 328 -1.57 -6.45 8.80
CA ALA A 328 -1.93 -7.32 7.68
C ALA A 328 -3.26 -6.86 7.07
N LEU A 329 -3.38 -6.98 5.74
CA LEU A 329 -4.59 -6.63 5.01
C LEU A 329 -4.73 -7.48 3.75
N VAL A 330 -5.64 -8.42 3.77
CA VAL A 330 -5.95 -9.34 2.66
C VAL A 330 -7.37 -9.07 2.16
N GLY A 331 -7.50 -8.58 0.93
CA GLY A 331 -8.78 -8.20 0.33
C GLY A 331 -9.48 -9.30 -0.47
N GLY A 332 -8.93 -10.50 -0.51
CA GLY A 332 -9.50 -11.63 -1.27
C GLY A 332 -8.53 -12.82 -1.36
N ALA A 333 -8.97 -13.94 -1.91
CA ALA A 333 -8.18 -15.17 -2.01
C ALA A 333 -6.96 -15.06 -2.93
N ASP A 334 -7.08 -14.35 -4.05
CA ASP A 334 -5.97 -14.11 -5.01
C ASP A 334 -6.15 -12.73 -5.67
N HIS A 335 -5.22 -11.80 -5.38
CA HIS A 335 -5.22 -10.45 -5.95
C HIS A 335 -5.12 -10.45 -7.48
N ARG A 336 -4.39 -11.39 -8.08
CA ARG A 336 -4.19 -11.45 -9.54
C ARG A 336 -5.47 -11.82 -10.29
N LEU A 337 -6.33 -12.61 -9.65
CA LEU A 337 -7.63 -13.01 -10.20
C LEU A 337 -8.72 -11.97 -9.92
N SER A 338 -8.64 -11.29 -8.77
CA SER A 338 -9.59 -10.28 -8.34
C SER A 338 -8.88 -9.18 -7.55
N PRO A 339 -8.51 -8.05 -8.18
CA PRO A 339 -7.84 -6.93 -7.52
C PRO A 339 -8.78 -6.10 -6.63
N PHE A 340 -10.09 -6.36 -6.65
CA PHE A 340 -11.05 -5.67 -5.80
C PHE A 340 -10.77 -5.97 -4.32
N ASN A 341 -10.40 -4.93 -3.57
CA ASN A 341 -10.03 -5.05 -2.16
C ASN A 341 -11.27 -5.03 -1.26
N ARG A 342 -11.75 -6.20 -0.86
CA ARG A 342 -12.98 -6.32 -0.05
C ARG A 342 -12.79 -5.81 1.38
N ALA A 343 -11.57 -5.72 1.86
CA ALA A 343 -11.30 -5.18 3.18
C ALA A 343 -11.58 -3.67 3.28
N THR A 344 -11.40 -2.92 2.18
CA THR A 344 -11.48 -1.45 2.17
C THR A 344 -12.54 -0.87 1.25
N GLN A 345 -13.02 -1.65 0.27
CA GLN A 345 -13.93 -1.15 -0.78
C GLN A 345 -15.31 -1.80 -0.74
N ALA A 346 -15.44 -3.03 -0.18
CA ALA A 346 -16.74 -3.67 -0.08
C ALA A 346 -17.52 -3.12 1.12
N LEU A 347 -18.66 -2.53 0.84
CA LEU A 347 -19.66 -2.18 1.85
C LEU A 347 -20.58 -3.39 2.05
N ARG A 348 -20.61 -3.94 3.28
CA ARG A 348 -21.34 -5.14 3.63
C ARG A 348 -22.03 -5.00 4.99
N GLN A 349 -23.17 -5.68 5.16
CA GLN A 349 -23.90 -5.64 6.41
C GLN A 349 -23.18 -6.40 7.52
N PRO A 350 -22.76 -5.75 8.63
CA PRO A 350 -22.06 -6.42 9.72
C PRO A 350 -22.97 -7.38 10.50
N GLY A 351 -24.28 -7.25 10.37
CA GLY A 351 -25.22 -8.07 11.12
C GLY A 351 -24.96 -7.97 12.63
N SER A 352 -24.96 -9.10 13.32
CA SER A 352 -24.73 -9.15 14.77
C SER A 352 -23.34 -8.67 15.22
N ALA A 353 -22.36 -8.48 14.34
CA ALA A 353 -21.08 -7.84 14.70
C ALA A 353 -21.25 -6.36 15.06
N PHE A 354 -22.40 -5.75 14.77
CA PHE A 354 -22.74 -4.40 15.18
C PHE A 354 -23.27 -4.31 16.64
N LYS A 355 -23.73 -5.42 17.24
CA LYS A 355 -24.34 -5.40 18.58
C LYS A 355 -23.47 -4.80 19.68
N PRO A 356 -22.12 -4.97 19.73
CA PRO A 356 -21.31 -4.30 20.73
C PRO A 356 -21.52 -2.80 20.82
N PHE A 357 -21.81 -2.11 19.70
CA PHE A 357 -22.10 -0.67 19.71
C PHE A 357 -23.47 -0.34 20.33
N VAL A 358 -24.44 -1.24 20.25
CA VAL A 358 -25.74 -1.13 20.94
C VAL A 358 -25.54 -1.23 22.45
N TYR A 359 -24.76 -2.23 22.88
CA TYR A 359 -24.49 -2.43 24.31
C TYR A 359 -23.54 -1.37 24.87
N ALA A 360 -22.58 -0.87 24.06
CA ALA A 360 -21.76 0.27 24.44
C ALA A 360 -22.60 1.52 24.72
N ALA A 361 -23.57 1.83 23.86
CA ALA A 361 -24.50 2.94 24.07
C ALA A 361 -25.40 2.70 25.29
N ALA A 362 -25.71 1.45 25.61
CA ALA A 362 -26.47 1.07 26.80
C ALA A 362 -25.67 1.32 28.09
N LEU A 363 -24.40 0.88 28.14
CA LEU A 363 -23.52 1.14 29.29
C LEU A 363 -23.32 2.65 29.49
N GLU A 364 -23.05 3.41 28.42
CA GLU A 364 -22.92 4.87 28.48
C GLU A 364 -24.22 5.57 28.94
N SER A 365 -25.39 4.92 28.76
CA SER A 365 -26.70 5.40 29.24
C SER A 365 -27.01 4.93 30.67
N GLY A 366 -26.06 4.26 31.38
CA GLY A 366 -26.20 3.84 32.77
C GLY A 366 -26.73 2.43 33.00
N LEU A 367 -26.96 1.65 31.94
CA LEU A 367 -27.27 0.21 32.05
C LEU A 367 -26.02 -0.55 32.46
N LYS A 368 -26.21 -1.72 33.08
CA LYS A 368 -25.10 -2.59 33.56
C LYS A 368 -25.13 -3.95 32.85
N PRO A 369 -24.00 -4.68 32.80
CA PRO A 369 -23.92 -6.00 32.18
C PRO A 369 -24.90 -7.03 32.76
N ASP A 370 -25.22 -6.93 34.05
CA ASP A 370 -26.12 -7.82 34.80
C ASP A 370 -27.60 -7.39 34.74
N ASP A 371 -27.90 -6.24 34.19
CA ASP A 371 -29.28 -5.81 33.96
C ASP A 371 -30.04 -6.83 33.10
N VAL A 372 -31.25 -7.17 33.52
CA VAL A 372 -32.07 -8.23 32.88
C VAL A 372 -33.09 -7.63 31.93
N ARG A 373 -33.19 -8.23 30.73
CA ARG A 373 -34.26 -7.90 29.76
C ARG A 373 -34.92 -9.19 29.25
N PRO A 374 -36.22 -9.13 28.90
CA PRO A 374 -36.93 -10.28 28.41
C PRO A 374 -36.51 -10.62 26.98
N ASP A 375 -36.03 -11.84 26.75
CA ASP A 375 -35.97 -12.45 25.41
C ASP A 375 -37.35 -13.03 25.07
N ALA A 376 -38.16 -12.24 24.42
CA ALA A 376 -39.53 -12.54 24.03
C ALA A 376 -39.87 -11.80 22.74
N PRO A 377 -40.96 -12.18 22.04
CA PRO A 377 -41.39 -11.47 20.84
C PRO A 377 -41.49 -9.95 21.05
N ILE A 378 -40.99 -9.20 20.08
CA ILE A 378 -41.00 -7.73 20.08
C ILE A 378 -41.55 -7.19 18.76
N ARG A 379 -42.19 -6.04 18.80
CA ARG A 379 -42.67 -5.31 17.63
C ARG A 379 -42.25 -3.84 17.74
N VAL A 380 -41.63 -3.34 16.67
CA VAL A 380 -41.26 -1.92 16.54
C VAL A 380 -41.91 -1.38 15.26
N GLY A 381 -42.99 -0.65 15.42
CA GLY A 381 -43.86 -0.24 14.30
C GLY A 381 -44.44 -1.49 13.57
N THR A 382 -44.11 -1.67 12.33
CA THR A 382 -44.49 -2.86 11.52
C THR A 382 -43.45 -3.98 11.57
N TRP A 383 -42.21 -3.72 12.03
CA TRP A 383 -41.11 -4.67 12.08
C TRP A 383 -41.26 -5.63 13.28
N ARG A 384 -41.02 -6.92 13.02
CA ARG A 384 -41.10 -7.99 14.02
C ARG A 384 -39.84 -8.84 13.95
N PRO A 385 -38.74 -8.42 14.58
CA PRO A 385 -37.51 -9.20 14.62
C PRO A 385 -37.67 -10.47 15.44
N THR A 386 -37.00 -11.54 15.00
CA THR A 386 -36.95 -12.83 15.68
C THR A 386 -35.50 -13.20 15.99
N ASN A 387 -35.26 -14.11 16.93
CA ASN A 387 -33.97 -14.73 17.13
C ASN A 387 -33.64 -15.66 15.97
N ALA A 388 -32.34 -15.88 15.70
CA ALA A 388 -31.87 -16.69 14.57
C ALA A 388 -32.40 -18.15 14.62
N ASN A 389 -32.52 -18.70 15.81
CA ASN A 389 -33.05 -20.07 16.04
C ASN A 389 -34.57 -20.09 16.26
N GLY A 390 -35.26 -18.95 16.19
CA GLY A 390 -36.70 -18.84 16.43
C GLY A 390 -37.16 -19.07 17.89
N ALA A 391 -36.23 -19.37 18.81
CA ALA A 391 -36.53 -19.67 20.23
C ALA A 391 -36.31 -18.43 21.12
N TYR A 392 -36.95 -18.44 22.28
CA TYR A 392 -36.87 -17.39 23.29
C TYR A 392 -36.44 -17.97 24.64
N ALA A 393 -35.50 -17.32 25.33
CA ALA A 393 -34.93 -17.79 26.60
C ALA A 393 -35.59 -17.21 27.86
N GLY A 394 -36.56 -16.30 27.69
CA GLY A 394 -37.14 -15.57 28.84
C GLY A 394 -36.23 -14.44 29.33
N ASN A 395 -36.13 -14.25 30.62
CA ASN A 395 -35.31 -13.21 31.19
C ASN A 395 -33.81 -13.57 31.13
N VAL A 396 -32.98 -12.69 30.53
CA VAL A 396 -31.55 -12.87 30.41
C VAL A 396 -30.80 -11.57 30.74
N SER A 397 -29.58 -11.64 31.25
CA SER A 397 -28.73 -10.47 31.45
C SER A 397 -28.26 -9.90 30.12
N LEU A 398 -27.82 -8.63 30.11
CA LEU A 398 -27.26 -8.00 28.91
C LEU A 398 -25.97 -8.73 28.48
N ALA A 399 -25.14 -9.18 29.42
CA ALA A 399 -23.93 -9.96 29.13
C ALA A 399 -24.26 -11.27 28.42
N GLU A 400 -25.21 -12.06 28.94
CA GLU A 400 -25.65 -13.31 28.32
C GLU A 400 -26.31 -13.09 26.96
N ALA A 401 -27.08 -12.00 26.82
CA ALA A 401 -27.72 -11.63 25.57
C ALA A 401 -26.71 -11.29 24.47
N LEU A 402 -25.58 -10.62 24.81
CA LEU A 402 -24.48 -10.36 23.89
C LEU A 402 -23.73 -11.64 23.55
N ALA A 403 -23.39 -12.48 24.55
CA ALA A 403 -22.68 -13.75 24.37
C ALA A 403 -23.42 -14.70 23.42
N ARG A 404 -24.74 -14.84 23.60
CA ARG A 404 -25.60 -15.66 22.75
C ARG A 404 -26.15 -14.93 21.53
N SER A 405 -25.77 -13.66 21.34
CA SER A 405 -26.19 -12.84 20.19
C SER A 405 -27.71 -12.73 20.01
N ILE A 406 -28.48 -12.58 21.12
CA ILE A 406 -29.95 -12.54 21.11
C ILE A 406 -30.44 -11.28 20.41
N ASN A 407 -31.27 -11.44 19.36
CA ASN A 407 -31.75 -10.31 18.54
C ASN A 407 -32.79 -9.47 19.27
N THR A 408 -33.78 -10.11 19.91
CA THR A 408 -34.90 -9.41 20.56
C THR A 408 -34.43 -8.53 21.71
N VAL A 409 -33.43 -8.96 22.47
CA VAL A 409 -32.84 -8.18 23.56
C VAL A 409 -32.04 -7.00 23.01
N ALA A 410 -31.21 -7.19 21.98
CA ALA A 410 -30.48 -6.10 21.34
C ALA A 410 -31.42 -5.01 20.80
N VAL A 411 -32.55 -5.43 20.20
CA VAL A 411 -33.58 -4.49 19.72
C VAL A 411 -34.25 -3.74 20.89
N ARG A 412 -34.60 -4.42 22.00
CA ARG A 412 -35.15 -3.76 23.19
C ARG A 412 -34.21 -2.73 23.77
N VAL A 413 -32.95 -3.09 23.94
CA VAL A 413 -31.91 -2.19 24.43
C VAL A 413 -31.74 -0.99 23.51
N SER A 414 -31.68 -1.21 22.19
CA SER A 414 -31.61 -0.11 21.22
C SER A 414 -32.84 0.82 21.24
N GLN A 415 -34.04 0.29 21.53
CA GLN A 415 -35.25 1.09 21.69
C GLN A 415 -35.24 1.89 23.00
N GLU A 416 -34.72 1.30 24.09
CA GLU A 416 -34.60 1.93 25.41
C GLU A 416 -33.60 3.09 25.38
N VAL A 417 -32.43 2.87 24.79
CA VAL A 417 -31.33 3.86 24.67
C VAL A 417 -31.67 4.93 23.61
N GLY A 418 -32.31 4.51 22.55
CA GLY A 418 -32.59 5.32 21.35
C GLY A 418 -31.61 5.04 20.20
N ALA A 419 -32.15 4.70 19.04
CA ALA A 419 -31.35 4.38 17.83
C ALA A 419 -30.38 5.50 17.42
N GLY A 420 -30.73 6.78 17.68
CA GLY A 420 -29.86 7.93 17.41
C GLY A 420 -28.58 7.94 18.25
N LYS A 421 -28.64 7.58 19.54
CA LYS A 421 -27.46 7.48 20.40
C LYS A 421 -26.54 6.33 19.97
N VAL A 422 -27.14 5.20 19.57
CA VAL A 422 -26.39 4.07 19.01
C VAL A 422 -25.63 4.50 17.75
N ALA A 423 -26.27 5.25 16.85
CA ALA A 423 -25.64 5.77 15.64
C ALA A 423 -24.53 6.79 15.95
N GLU A 424 -24.77 7.69 16.91
CA GLU A 424 -23.80 8.69 17.35
C GLU A 424 -22.53 8.00 17.89
N LEU A 425 -22.69 7.03 18.79
CA LEU A 425 -21.57 6.25 19.33
C LEU A 425 -20.83 5.50 18.22
N ALA A 426 -21.52 4.80 17.33
CA ALA A 426 -20.90 4.06 16.23
C ALA A 426 -20.10 4.99 15.32
N ARG A 427 -20.60 6.18 15.01
CA ARG A 427 -19.88 7.20 14.22
C ARG A 427 -18.69 7.77 14.97
N ARG A 428 -18.81 7.99 16.28
CA ARG A 428 -17.71 8.43 17.16
C ARG A 428 -16.57 7.39 17.19
N PHE A 429 -16.89 6.11 17.00
CA PHE A 429 -15.92 5.01 16.89
C PHE A 429 -15.36 4.82 15.45
N GLY A 430 -15.78 5.66 14.48
CA GLY A 430 -15.25 5.66 13.13
C GLY A 430 -16.17 5.04 12.06
N LEU A 431 -17.37 4.53 12.41
CA LEU A 431 -18.31 3.99 11.43
C LEU A 431 -19.11 5.12 10.75
N VAL A 432 -18.43 5.89 9.91
CA VAL A 432 -18.95 7.13 9.30
C VAL A 432 -20.14 6.92 8.36
N ASN A 433 -20.31 5.72 7.80
CA ASN A 433 -21.43 5.40 6.90
C ASN A 433 -22.78 5.22 7.63
N ILE A 434 -22.78 5.15 8.97
CA ILE A 434 -24.02 5.06 9.75
C ILE A 434 -24.75 6.42 9.71
N PRO A 435 -26.02 6.47 9.27
CA PRO A 435 -26.76 7.73 9.21
C PRO A 435 -27.07 8.26 10.63
N PRO A 436 -27.18 9.59 10.82
CA PRO A 436 -27.45 10.18 12.15
C PRO A 436 -28.85 9.83 12.69
N HIS A 437 -29.80 9.55 11.82
CA HIS A 437 -31.17 9.15 12.16
C HIS A 437 -31.49 7.78 11.53
N PRO A 438 -30.96 6.68 12.11
CA PRO A 438 -31.15 5.36 11.55
C PRO A 438 -32.54 4.80 11.85
N ALA A 439 -32.97 3.88 10.98
CA ALA A 439 -34.14 3.05 11.27
C ALA A 439 -33.86 2.00 12.37
N PRO A 440 -34.88 1.47 13.05
CA PRO A 440 -34.72 0.50 14.14
C PRO A 440 -33.85 -0.73 13.84
N PRO A 441 -33.75 -1.25 12.58
CA PRO A 441 -32.86 -2.37 12.26
C PRO A 441 -31.36 -2.12 12.47
N ILE A 442 -30.93 -0.88 12.80
CA ILE A 442 -29.55 -0.59 13.25
C ILE A 442 -29.13 -1.52 14.39
N ALA A 443 -30.04 -1.86 15.31
CA ALA A 443 -29.80 -2.77 16.41
C ALA A 443 -29.24 -4.14 15.97
N LEU A 444 -29.48 -4.54 14.73
CA LEU A 444 -29.04 -5.81 14.15
C LEU A 444 -28.04 -5.62 13.00
N GLY A 445 -27.44 -4.41 12.88
CA GLY A 445 -26.39 -4.12 11.90
C GLY A 445 -26.86 -4.08 10.44
N ALA A 446 -28.00 -3.44 10.19
CA ALA A 446 -28.58 -3.33 8.84
C ALA A 446 -27.85 -2.31 7.93
N TYR A 447 -26.93 -1.52 8.45
CA TYR A 447 -26.16 -0.53 7.67
C TYR A 447 -24.80 -1.06 7.32
N GLU A 448 -24.41 -0.87 6.07
CA GLU A 448 -23.20 -1.42 5.51
C GLU A 448 -21.95 -0.67 5.98
N VAL A 449 -20.87 -1.42 6.22
CA VAL A 449 -19.54 -0.94 6.63
C VAL A 449 -18.46 -1.68 5.87
N THR A 450 -17.24 -1.12 5.83
CA THR A 450 -16.06 -1.88 5.38
C THR A 450 -15.49 -2.73 6.51
N LEU A 451 -14.73 -3.77 6.17
CA LEU A 451 -14.05 -4.58 7.19
C LEU A 451 -13.03 -3.74 7.96
N LEU A 452 -12.27 -2.89 7.27
CA LEU A 452 -11.27 -2.02 7.89
C LEU A 452 -11.91 -1.07 8.91
N ASP A 453 -13.02 -0.42 8.55
CA ASP A 453 -13.73 0.50 9.45
C ASP A 453 -14.27 -0.24 10.68
N LEU A 454 -14.84 -1.44 10.49
CA LEU A 454 -15.39 -2.22 11.59
C LEU A 454 -14.29 -2.69 12.55
N VAL A 455 -13.14 -3.16 12.05
CA VAL A 455 -11.98 -3.54 12.86
C VAL A 455 -11.41 -2.34 13.61
N GLY A 456 -11.30 -1.17 12.95
CA GLY A 456 -10.91 0.08 13.58
C GLY A 456 -11.86 0.52 14.70
N ALA A 457 -13.18 0.34 14.53
CA ALA A 457 -14.15 0.64 15.55
C ALA A 457 -14.06 -0.31 16.78
N TYR A 458 -13.73 -1.58 16.57
CA TYR A 458 -13.48 -2.53 17.68
C TYR A 458 -12.19 -2.23 18.44
N GLN A 459 -11.24 -1.55 17.82
CA GLN A 459 -10.02 -1.11 18.50
C GLN A 459 -10.31 -0.20 19.69
N VAL A 460 -11.41 0.55 19.68
CA VAL A 460 -11.84 1.39 20.82
C VAL A 460 -12.06 0.54 22.07
N PHE A 461 -12.62 -0.66 21.93
CA PHE A 461 -12.80 -1.58 23.07
C PHE A 461 -11.46 -2.16 23.54
N GLN A 462 -10.58 -2.53 22.60
CA GLN A 462 -9.24 -3.03 22.90
C GLN A 462 -8.35 -1.98 23.60
N GLN A 463 -8.52 -0.70 23.27
CA GLN A 463 -7.70 0.42 23.74
C GLN A 463 -8.35 1.23 24.86
N ASP A 464 -9.13 0.60 25.72
CA ASP A 464 -9.73 1.21 26.91
C ASP A 464 -10.49 2.52 26.58
N GLY A 465 -11.29 2.49 25.52
CA GLY A 465 -12.08 3.63 25.08
C GLY A 465 -11.33 4.66 24.23
N ARG A 466 -10.12 4.35 23.75
CA ARG A 466 -9.33 5.24 22.88
C ARG A 466 -9.47 4.84 21.42
N SER A 467 -9.62 5.82 20.55
CA SER A 467 -9.73 5.61 19.09
C SER A 467 -8.43 6.00 18.40
N SER A 468 -7.96 5.14 17.51
CA SER A 468 -6.89 5.40 16.54
C SER A 468 -7.45 5.24 15.12
N THR A 469 -7.13 6.15 14.22
CA THR A 469 -7.49 5.97 12.82
C THR A 469 -6.56 4.93 12.19
N PRO A 470 -7.09 3.88 11.55
CA PRO A 470 -6.25 2.93 10.82
C PRO A 470 -5.36 3.62 9.78
N TYR A 471 -4.08 3.26 9.73
CA TYR A 471 -3.13 3.81 8.78
C TYR A 471 -2.16 2.74 8.27
N LEU A 472 -1.76 2.87 7.01
CA LEU A 472 -0.88 1.92 6.34
C LEU A 472 0.54 2.49 6.16
N ILE A 473 0.66 3.81 5.92
CA ILE A 473 1.93 4.47 5.62
C ILE A 473 2.51 5.10 6.88
N ALA A 474 3.65 4.57 7.35
CA ALA A 474 4.41 5.15 8.46
C ALA A 474 5.22 6.39 8.04
N SER A 475 5.85 6.35 6.85
CA SER A 475 6.59 7.49 6.30
C SER A 475 6.81 7.36 4.79
N ILE A 476 7.02 8.50 4.13
CA ILE A 476 7.42 8.60 2.73
C ILE A 476 8.67 9.46 2.65
N THR A 477 9.68 8.98 1.96
CA THR A 477 10.88 9.74 1.58
C THR A 477 11.07 9.73 0.07
N ASN A 478 11.88 10.63 -0.46
CA ASN A 478 12.38 10.51 -1.82
C ASN A 478 13.58 9.55 -1.90
N ALA A 479 14.10 9.31 -3.11
CA ALA A 479 15.26 8.44 -3.33
C ALA A 479 16.56 8.92 -2.63
N ARG A 480 16.63 10.18 -2.18
CA ARG A 480 17.76 10.74 -1.42
C ARG A 480 17.60 10.61 0.08
N GLY A 481 16.43 10.14 0.56
CA GLY A 481 16.11 10.03 1.96
C GLY A 481 15.45 11.28 2.57
N ASP A 482 15.17 12.33 1.78
CA ASP A 482 14.47 13.51 2.28
C ASP A 482 13.03 13.14 2.62
N LEU A 483 12.58 13.53 3.81
CA LEU A 483 11.24 13.23 4.31
C LEU A 483 10.17 14.06 3.59
N ILE A 484 9.16 13.37 3.03
CA ILE A 484 7.99 13.96 2.37
C ILE A 484 6.78 13.89 3.30
N TYR A 485 6.57 12.74 3.92
CA TYR A 485 5.45 12.49 4.82
C TYR A 485 5.90 11.61 5.99
N ARG A 486 5.33 11.87 7.15
CA ARG A 486 5.40 10.99 8.32
C ARG A 486 4.02 10.94 8.96
N HIS A 487 3.55 9.73 9.28
CA HIS A 487 2.32 9.59 10.03
C HIS A 487 2.43 10.35 11.37
N PRO A 488 1.45 11.19 11.72
CA PRO A 488 1.50 11.94 12.98
C PRO A 488 1.50 11.00 14.17
N ALA A 489 2.44 11.16 15.09
CA ALA A 489 2.46 10.45 16.38
C ALA A 489 1.46 11.11 17.35
N ALA A 490 0.19 11.20 16.97
CA ALA A 490 -0.86 11.69 17.86
C ALA A 490 -1.27 10.57 18.83
N PRO A 491 -1.41 10.86 20.13
CA PRO A 491 -1.95 9.87 21.05
C PRO A 491 -3.39 9.54 20.66
N PRO A 492 -3.84 8.27 20.82
CA PRO A 492 -5.22 7.88 20.56
C PRO A 492 -6.20 8.77 21.32
N ALA A 493 -7.26 9.24 20.64
CA ALA A 493 -8.25 10.10 21.22
C ALA A 493 -9.15 9.32 22.21
N ALA A 494 -9.35 9.83 23.42
CA ALA A 494 -10.32 9.25 24.34
C ALA A 494 -11.74 9.58 23.82
N VAL A 495 -12.48 8.55 23.39
CA VAL A 495 -13.80 8.67 22.79
C VAL A 495 -14.88 7.91 23.55
N TYR A 496 -14.48 7.08 24.51
CA TYR A 496 -15.37 6.27 25.32
C TYR A 496 -14.80 6.08 26.74
N ASP A 497 -15.67 5.83 27.70
CA ASP A 497 -15.24 5.61 29.09
C ASP A 497 -14.45 4.30 29.21
N PRO A 498 -13.26 4.28 29.85
CA PRO A 498 -12.44 3.08 29.99
C PRO A 498 -13.11 1.94 30.75
N GLY A 499 -13.88 2.27 31.81
CA GLY A 499 -14.60 1.26 32.61
C GLY A 499 -15.71 0.61 31.79
N HIS A 500 -16.45 1.39 31.00
CA HIS A 500 -17.46 0.82 30.08
C HIS A 500 -16.80 -0.02 28.98
N ALA A 501 -15.63 0.39 28.46
CA ALA A 501 -14.88 -0.40 27.47
C ALA A 501 -14.45 -1.75 28.05
N PHE A 502 -13.95 -1.76 29.28
CA PHE A 502 -13.56 -2.98 29.98
C PHE A 502 -14.77 -3.90 30.24
N GLN A 503 -15.89 -3.35 30.79
CA GLN A 503 -17.12 -4.13 30.98
C GLN A 503 -17.62 -4.77 29.68
N LEU A 504 -17.56 -4.04 28.57
CA LEU A 504 -17.95 -4.59 27.28
C LEU A 504 -16.96 -5.64 26.77
N THR A 505 -15.67 -5.47 27.04
CA THR A 505 -14.63 -6.48 26.76
C THR A 505 -14.91 -7.77 27.49
N GLU A 506 -15.27 -7.71 28.80
CA GLU A 506 -15.69 -8.89 29.57
C GLU A 506 -16.94 -9.56 28.97
N MET A 507 -17.96 -8.76 28.60
CA MET A 507 -19.15 -9.30 27.91
C MET A 507 -18.77 -10.00 26.59
N MET A 508 -17.81 -9.46 25.83
CA MET A 508 -17.33 -10.06 24.57
C MET A 508 -16.41 -11.26 24.77
N GLN A 509 -15.72 -11.39 25.91
CA GLN A 509 -15.04 -12.64 26.26
C GLN A 509 -16.05 -13.78 26.41
N GLY A 510 -17.22 -13.51 26.98
CA GLY A 510 -18.33 -14.48 27.06
C GLY A 510 -18.78 -15.02 25.70
N VAL A 511 -18.65 -14.23 24.61
CA VAL A 511 -18.96 -14.70 23.24
C VAL A 511 -18.04 -15.86 22.83
N ILE A 512 -16.76 -15.82 23.21
CA ILE A 512 -15.76 -16.85 22.90
C ILE A 512 -15.87 -18.02 23.88
N GLN A 513 -15.98 -17.74 25.18
CA GLN A 513 -15.92 -18.74 26.25
C GLN A 513 -17.11 -19.70 26.26
N HIS A 514 -18.31 -19.18 26.06
CA HIS A 514 -19.56 -19.96 26.15
C HIS A 514 -20.65 -19.51 25.16
N GLY A 515 -20.36 -18.53 24.31
CA GLY A 515 -21.31 -17.98 23.35
C GLY A 515 -21.12 -18.49 21.94
N THR A 516 -21.48 -17.63 20.97
CA THR A 516 -21.50 -17.96 19.53
C THR A 516 -20.12 -18.05 18.88
N GLY A 517 -19.06 -17.60 19.56
CA GLY A 517 -17.69 -17.50 19.05
C GLY A 517 -16.73 -18.59 19.50
N GLY A 518 -17.21 -19.70 20.08
CA GLY A 518 -16.34 -20.72 20.70
C GLY A 518 -15.26 -21.29 19.77
N ARG A 519 -15.43 -21.27 18.45
CA ARG A 519 -14.41 -21.70 17.49
C ARG A 519 -13.22 -20.72 17.37
N ALA A 520 -13.35 -19.51 17.91
CA ALA A 520 -12.29 -18.52 17.99
C ALA A 520 -11.43 -18.64 19.24
N ASP A 521 -11.68 -19.58 20.14
CA ASP A 521 -10.88 -19.78 21.35
C ASP A 521 -9.43 -20.15 21.01
N ILE A 522 -8.48 -19.36 21.53
CA ILE A 522 -7.03 -19.47 21.26
C ILE A 522 -6.22 -19.76 22.52
N ASP A 523 -6.86 -20.28 23.59
CA ASP A 523 -6.24 -20.59 24.87
C ASP A 523 -5.52 -19.41 25.55
N ARG A 524 -6.00 -18.17 25.29
CA ARG A 524 -5.55 -16.93 25.93
C ARG A 524 -6.69 -15.90 25.98
N PRO A 525 -6.56 -14.84 26.83
CA PRO A 525 -7.59 -13.82 26.90
C PRO A 525 -7.90 -13.21 25.54
N ALA A 526 -9.11 -13.41 25.08
CA ALA A 526 -9.60 -12.90 23.81
C ALA A 526 -11.08 -12.51 23.92
N ALA A 527 -11.46 -11.41 23.29
CA ALA A 527 -12.82 -10.91 23.22
C ALA A 527 -13.22 -10.75 21.75
N GLY A 528 -14.50 -10.93 21.43
CA GLY A 528 -14.92 -10.81 20.04
C GLY A 528 -16.42 -10.93 19.84
N LYS A 529 -16.83 -10.84 18.57
CA LYS A 529 -18.24 -10.96 18.19
C LYS A 529 -18.40 -11.57 16.81
N THR A 530 -19.34 -12.49 16.71
CA THR A 530 -19.83 -13.08 15.47
C THR A 530 -20.83 -12.17 14.78
N GLY A 531 -20.77 -12.06 13.45
CA GLY A 531 -21.73 -11.39 12.61
C GLY A 531 -22.27 -12.34 11.55
N THR A 532 -23.55 -12.29 11.30
CA THR A 532 -24.21 -12.99 10.18
C THR A 532 -25.31 -12.07 9.69
N SER A 533 -25.29 -11.71 8.41
CA SER A 533 -26.35 -10.92 7.81
C SER A 533 -27.53 -11.81 7.43
N GLN A 534 -28.63 -11.17 7.04
CA GLN A 534 -29.84 -11.87 6.62
C GLN A 534 -29.55 -12.81 5.44
N ASP A 535 -30.15 -13.99 5.43
CA ASP A 535 -30.01 -15.03 4.42
C ASP A 535 -28.54 -15.53 4.25
N TYR A 536 -27.70 -15.39 5.28
CA TYR A 536 -26.29 -15.85 5.23
C TYR A 536 -25.47 -15.24 4.07
N ARG A 537 -25.68 -13.97 3.72
CA ARG A 537 -24.94 -13.32 2.62
C ARG A 537 -23.56 -12.87 3.05
N ASP A 538 -23.43 -12.43 4.31
CA ASP A 538 -22.18 -11.99 4.94
C ASP A 538 -21.99 -12.72 6.26
N ALA A 539 -20.79 -13.21 6.49
CA ALA A 539 -20.39 -13.84 7.74
C ALA A 539 -19.10 -13.16 8.26
N TRP A 540 -19.12 -12.76 9.54
CA TRP A 540 -18.06 -11.96 10.15
C TRP A 540 -17.61 -12.57 11.47
N PHE A 541 -16.32 -12.43 11.76
CA PHE A 541 -15.80 -12.52 13.11
C PHE A 541 -14.82 -11.39 13.34
N ILE A 542 -15.10 -10.54 14.33
CA ILE A 542 -14.18 -9.49 14.76
C ILE A 542 -13.81 -9.79 16.19
N GLY A 543 -12.52 -9.85 16.49
CA GLY A 543 -12.03 -10.14 17.83
C GLY A 543 -10.66 -9.52 18.08
N PHE A 544 -10.31 -9.47 19.34
CA PHE A 544 -9.06 -8.87 19.79
C PHE A 544 -8.52 -9.57 21.05
N THR A 545 -7.21 -9.42 21.24
CA THR A 545 -6.48 -9.66 22.47
C THR A 545 -5.94 -8.32 22.98
N PRO A 546 -5.28 -8.25 24.13
CA PRO A 546 -4.58 -7.02 24.53
C PRO A 546 -3.54 -6.53 23.52
N ASP A 547 -3.05 -7.40 22.62
CA ASP A 547 -1.91 -7.13 21.75
C ASP A 547 -2.33 -6.64 20.35
N LEU A 548 -3.44 -7.14 19.79
CA LEU A 548 -3.92 -6.75 18.45
C LEU A 548 -5.42 -7.01 18.26
N VAL A 549 -6.02 -6.31 17.33
CA VAL A 549 -7.38 -6.51 16.86
C VAL A 549 -7.37 -7.05 15.43
N ALA A 550 -8.19 -8.06 15.14
CA ALA A 550 -8.34 -8.60 13.79
C ALA A 550 -9.80 -8.89 13.45
N GLY A 551 -10.12 -8.81 12.17
CA GLY A 551 -11.44 -9.13 11.66
C GLY A 551 -11.36 -9.97 10.39
N VAL A 552 -12.33 -10.87 10.25
CA VAL A 552 -12.53 -11.70 9.07
C VAL A 552 -13.94 -11.51 8.55
N TRP A 553 -14.07 -11.31 7.24
CA TRP A 553 -15.31 -11.34 6.49
C TRP A 553 -15.28 -12.49 5.48
N MET A 554 -16.41 -13.15 5.29
CA MET A 554 -16.65 -14.13 4.23
C MET A 554 -18.00 -13.87 3.55
N GLY A 555 -18.06 -14.11 2.23
CA GLY A 555 -19.26 -13.89 1.45
C GLY A 555 -19.09 -14.24 -0.02
N ASP A 556 -20.00 -13.73 -0.85
CA ASP A 556 -19.97 -13.84 -2.31
C ASP A 556 -20.04 -12.46 -2.96
N ASP A 557 -19.26 -12.23 -4.04
CA ASP A 557 -19.22 -10.92 -4.73
C ASP A 557 -20.54 -10.53 -5.38
N LYS A 558 -21.40 -11.51 -5.69
CA LYS A 558 -22.72 -11.30 -6.29
C LYS A 558 -23.84 -11.26 -5.25
N ASP A 559 -23.48 -11.12 -3.97
CA ASP A 559 -24.40 -11.04 -2.85
C ASP A 559 -25.37 -12.26 -2.78
N ARG A 560 -24.89 -13.43 -3.18
CA ARG A 560 -25.67 -14.68 -3.11
C ARG A 560 -25.66 -15.25 -1.68
N PRO A 561 -26.76 -15.85 -1.22
CA PRO A 561 -26.78 -16.56 0.05
C PRO A 561 -25.77 -17.71 0.10
N MET A 562 -25.09 -17.86 1.23
CA MET A 562 -24.23 -19.00 1.53
C MET A 562 -25.03 -20.13 2.22
N ALA A 563 -24.58 -21.38 2.11
CA ALA A 563 -25.22 -22.52 2.75
C ALA A 563 -24.80 -22.61 4.23
N HIS A 564 -25.48 -21.84 5.10
CA HIS A 564 -25.27 -21.82 6.55
C HIS A 564 -23.83 -21.48 7.00
N VAL A 565 -23.12 -20.61 6.26
CA VAL A 565 -21.86 -20.05 6.75
C VAL A 565 -22.19 -18.90 7.68
N GLU A 566 -21.90 -19.09 8.96
CA GLU A 566 -22.12 -18.11 10.03
C GLU A 566 -20.79 -17.55 10.55
N GLY A 567 -20.85 -16.39 11.21
CA GLY A 567 -19.67 -15.76 11.79
C GLY A 567 -18.94 -16.63 12.82
N GLY A 568 -19.67 -17.50 13.54
CA GLY A 568 -19.11 -18.47 14.49
C GLY A 568 -18.52 -19.73 13.85
N SER A 569 -18.59 -19.89 12.52
CA SER A 569 -18.04 -21.03 11.78
C SER A 569 -16.69 -20.68 11.13
N LEU A 570 -16.59 -20.70 9.80
CA LEU A 570 -15.35 -20.47 9.06
C LEU A 570 -14.67 -19.11 9.35
N PRO A 571 -15.40 -17.98 9.53
CA PRO A 571 -14.73 -16.73 9.90
C PRO A 571 -14.03 -16.80 11.26
N ALA A 572 -14.66 -17.40 12.28
CA ALA A 572 -14.07 -17.58 13.60
C ALA A 572 -12.84 -18.51 13.56
N GLU A 573 -12.90 -19.59 12.75
CA GLU A 573 -11.75 -20.50 12.55
C GLU A 573 -10.60 -19.82 11.80
N ALA A 574 -10.89 -18.97 10.79
CA ALA A 574 -9.87 -18.22 10.07
C ALA A 574 -9.22 -17.19 10.99
N TRP A 575 -10.00 -16.49 11.81
CA TRP A 575 -9.50 -15.58 12.83
C TRP A 575 -8.60 -16.31 13.84
N LYS A 576 -9.05 -17.43 14.40
CA LYS A 576 -8.25 -18.26 15.31
C LYS A 576 -6.91 -18.64 14.70
N ARG A 577 -6.94 -19.12 13.47
CA ARG A 577 -5.72 -19.56 12.77
C ARG A 577 -4.72 -18.41 12.57
N PHE A 578 -5.22 -17.24 12.19
CA PHE A 578 -4.41 -16.03 12.08
C PHE A 578 -3.83 -15.62 13.43
N MET A 579 -4.66 -15.54 14.49
CA MET A 579 -4.25 -15.07 15.81
C MET A 579 -3.22 -15.99 16.46
N LEU A 580 -3.35 -17.31 16.32
CA LEU A 580 -2.35 -18.26 16.81
C LEU A 580 -0.98 -18.04 16.16
N ALA A 581 -0.95 -17.72 14.85
CA ALA A 581 0.30 -17.36 14.18
C ALA A 581 0.80 -15.95 14.53
N ALA A 582 -0.12 -15.00 14.77
CA ALA A 582 0.24 -13.62 15.11
C ALA A 582 0.88 -13.52 16.50
N GLU A 583 0.40 -14.28 17.46
CA GLU A 583 0.81 -14.22 18.86
C GLU A 583 1.75 -15.37 19.27
N ASP A 584 2.24 -16.14 18.28
CA ASP A 584 3.23 -17.19 18.54
C ASP A 584 4.50 -16.62 19.19
N GLY A 585 4.89 -17.18 20.35
CA GLY A 585 6.02 -16.71 21.15
C GLY A 585 5.76 -15.42 21.94
N MET A 586 4.57 -14.81 21.87
CA MET A 586 4.22 -13.63 22.67
C MET A 586 3.75 -14.03 24.09
N PRO A 587 4.08 -13.23 25.11
CA PRO A 587 3.59 -13.47 26.46
C PRO A 587 2.06 -13.35 26.51
N VAL A 588 1.41 -14.21 27.30
CA VAL A 588 -0.03 -14.11 27.56
C VAL A 588 -0.28 -12.93 28.49
N ARG A 589 -1.11 -11.98 28.06
CA ARG A 589 -1.50 -10.79 28.83
C ARG A 589 -2.99 -10.84 29.12
N PRO A 590 -3.42 -10.48 30.36
CA PRO A 590 -4.82 -10.29 30.67
C PRO A 590 -5.31 -8.93 30.12
N PHE A 591 -6.61 -8.78 29.93
CA PHE A 591 -7.25 -7.46 29.91
C PHE A 591 -7.21 -6.89 31.34
N ILE A 592 -6.87 -5.62 31.48
CA ILE A 592 -6.67 -4.97 32.78
C ILE A 592 -7.87 -4.09 33.09
N ASP A 593 -8.48 -4.26 34.26
CA ASP A 593 -9.51 -3.32 34.71
C ASP A 593 -8.87 -1.94 34.95
N PRO A 594 -9.35 -0.89 34.30
CA PRO A 594 -8.87 0.47 34.54
C PRO A 594 -8.98 0.92 36.00
N ALA A 595 -9.92 0.36 36.77
CA ALA A 595 -10.07 0.63 38.18
C ALA A 595 -8.93 0.05 39.03
N GLU A 596 -8.22 -0.99 38.55
CA GLU A 596 -7.07 -1.60 39.21
C GLU A 596 -5.74 -0.89 38.88
N VAL A 597 -5.75 -0.02 37.87
CA VAL A 597 -4.58 0.75 37.47
C VAL A 597 -4.48 1.99 38.35
N ALA A 598 -3.44 2.10 39.17
CA ALA A 598 -3.21 3.32 39.93
C ALA A 598 -3.11 4.52 38.98
N PRO A 599 -3.85 5.60 39.23
CA PRO A 599 -3.84 6.78 38.34
C PRO A 599 -2.41 7.33 38.25
N SER A 600 -2.00 7.73 37.06
CA SER A 600 -0.72 8.40 36.87
C SER A 600 -0.64 9.65 37.76
N PRO A 601 0.54 10.11 38.18
CA PRO A 601 0.67 11.31 39.01
C PRO A 601 -0.05 12.55 38.39
N ALA A 602 -0.10 12.64 37.08
CA ALA A 602 -0.80 13.72 36.36
C ALA A 602 -2.32 13.55 36.39
N GLU A 603 -2.84 12.33 36.31
CA GLU A 603 -4.27 12.03 36.43
C GLU A 603 -4.75 12.19 37.88
N ALA A 604 -3.95 11.74 38.84
CA ALA A 604 -4.20 11.96 40.27
C ALA A 604 -4.30 13.47 40.56
N ALA A 605 -3.34 14.26 40.12
CA ALA A 605 -3.32 15.71 40.29
C ALA A 605 -4.52 16.41 39.60
N ARG A 606 -4.92 15.94 38.41
CA ARG A 606 -6.14 16.44 37.74
C ARG A 606 -7.40 16.09 38.52
N ARG A 607 -7.54 14.86 38.98
CA ARG A 607 -8.71 14.42 39.77
C ARG A 607 -8.83 15.22 41.06
N ASP A 608 -7.71 15.44 41.76
CA ASP A 608 -7.66 16.24 42.98
C ASP A 608 -8.03 17.71 42.72
N PHE A 609 -7.54 18.28 41.61
CA PHE A 609 -7.89 19.64 41.20
C PHE A 609 -9.38 19.79 40.87
N TYR A 610 -9.95 18.88 40.05
CA TYR A 610 -11.38 18.94 39.71
C TYR A 610 -12.27 18.57 40.87
N GLY A 611 -11.84 17.69 41.79
CA GLY A 611 -12.51 17.38 43.03
C GLY A 611 -12.61 18.63 43.92
N ALA A 612 -11.52 19.33 44.15
CA ALA A 612 -11.49 20.58 44.89
C ALA A 612 -12.38 21.68 44.25
N LEU A 613 -12.34 21.77 42.91
CA LEU A 613 -13.19 22.74 42.19
C LEU A 613 -14.69 22.40 42.30
N ALA A 614 -15.04 21.12 42.26
CA ALA A 614 -16.44 20.68 42.45
C ALA A 614 -16.92 20.98 43.87
N ASP A 615 -16.11 20.73 44.89
CA ASP A 615 -16.40 21.05 46.28
C ASP A 615 -16.58 22.56 46.51
N GLU A 616 -15.75 23.41 45.86
CA GLU A 616 -15.89 24.86 45.86
C GLU A 616 -17.21 25.31 45.19
N LEU A 617 -17.57 24.70 44.06
CA LEU A 617 -18.82 25.03 43.36
C LEU A 617 -20.07 24.60 44.16
N ASP A 618 -20.03 23.44 44.81
CA ASP A 618 -21.10 22.98 45.69
C ASP A 618 -21.25 23.84 46.95
N GLN A 619 -20.14 24.30 47.53
CA GLN A 619 -20.18 25.26 48.64
C GLN A 619 -20.71 26.61 48.21
N ALA A 620 -20.34 27.08 47.01
CA ALA A 620 -20.89 28.32 46.47
C ALA A 620 -22.41 28.21 46.15
N ALA A 621 -22.85 27.06 45.62
CA ALA A 621 -24.25 26.79 45.32
C ALA A 621 -25.12 26.68 46.61
N ASN A 622 -24.56 26.05 47.66
CA ASN A 622 -25.26 25.89 48.94
C ASN A 622 -25.14 27.13 49.86
N GLY A 623 -24.23 28.06 49.56
CA GLY A 623 -24.04 29.33 50.29
C GLY A 623 -24.96 30.48 49.83
N VAL A 624 -25.68 30.31 48.73
CA VAL A 624 -26.69 31.26 48.26
C VAL A 624 -28.02 30.90 48.93
N GLY A 625 -28.25 31.49 50.12
CA GLY A 625 -29.56 31.41 50.80
C GLY A 625 -30.70 31.91 49.88
N PRO A 626 -31.95 31.46 50.12
CA PRO A 626 -33.07 31.82 49.25
C PRO A 626 -33.20 33.36 49.18
N ILE A 627 -33.18 33.88 47.96
CA ILE A 627 -33.50 35.29 47.68
C ILE A 627 -34.92 35.51 48.11
N ASP A 628 -35.11 36.32 49.19
CA ASP A 628 -36.44 36.76 49.69
C ASP A 628 -37.13 37.64 48.62
N PRO A 629 -38.23 37.21 48.04
CA PRO A 629 -38.94 38.01 47.02
C PRO A 629 -39.79 39.17 47.56
N GLN A 630 -39.67 39.51 48.84
CA GLN A 630 -40.45 40.60 49.45
C GLN A 630 -39.56 41.71 50.06
N GLY A 631 -38.79 42.38 49.23
CA GLY A 631 -38.25 43.70 49.56
C GLY A 631 -39.15 44.79 49.06
N THR A 632 -40.13 45.22 49.90
CA THR A 632 -41.00 46.38 49.67
C THR A 632 -40.17 47.65 49.54
N ALA A 633 -40.36 48.35 48.42
CA ALA A 633 -39.98 49.75 48.26
C ALA A 633 -40.73 50.63 49.29
N ASP A 634 -39.97 51.32 50.14
CA ASP A 634 -40.37 52.58 50.79
C ASP A 634 -39.13 53.35 51.24
N ALA A 635 -38.80 54.39 50.52
CA ALA A 635 -38.04 55.52 51.05
C ALA A 635 -38.37 56.77 50.21
N ASP A 636 -39.21 57.55 50.75
CA ASP A 636 -39.62 58.92 50.36
C ASP A 636 -38.46 59.90 50.61
N PRO A 637 -38.20 60.91 49.75
CA PRO A 637 -37.15 61.91 49.94
C PRO A 637 -37.76 63.17 50.63
N GLN A 638 -37.12 63.64 51.69
CA GLN A 638 -37.29 65.02 52.16
C GLN A 638 -36.05 65.56 52.87
N PRO A 639 -35.90 66.92 52.92
CA PRO A 639 -35.97 67.98 51.90
C PRO A 639 -34.61 68.54 51.49
#